data_7ccebcce7ca8d949ae957ceaab4ebd6e
#
_entry.id   7ccebcce7ca8d949ae957ceaab4ebd6e
#
_cell.length_a   1.000
_cell.length_b   1.000
_cell.length_c   1.000
_cell.angle_alpha   90.00
_cell.angle_beta   90.00
_cell.angle_gamma   90.00
#
_symmetry.space_group_name_H-M   'P 1'
#
loop_
_entity.id
_entity.type
_entity.pdbx_description
1 polymer ?
#
loop_
_entity_poly.entity_id
_entity_poly.type
_entity_poly.pdbx_seq_one_letter_code
_entity_poly.pdbx_strand_id
1 'polypeptide(L)'
;MQCFLRDTDARMERGENEMLSQLVSEVRDVAYSIEIIIDTASILARENSRPPSLLGAISKGACYPVHCKRLYSIGKKIDQVTARVNKIFEEFAKYNIHSTCLNETRYSMDENETLRARRLTLPDLGDEVNVIGFDSEINQVKDELLDSENKDLTVVSLVGPGGAGKSTIARKVYNLVAKNYFNSCVWICISQKFTVYGVLKDIVNGVMENQDSQELGTMSEMEIIKKIHSFLKDKRYLVVLDDVWRMEDWDMVQAAFPDVKNGSRIVLTTRNSAVSNHPNARKIIQQIKLLNEEESIELFNRKAFPSYVVHGRGDLDSFRELGKILALKCNGLPLAIIVMGGFLSKNLRITEWRRMVASVNWDAMKNEGDIKAILDLSYYDLSSNLKACFLYITSFPEDYAVPVGLLTKLWISEGFIPNVRGSSLEETALRYVEELAQRCLILIEKRSSRCIKTVKVHDVLRDWGIGRARREGFLKDCSSRNEVETSYSNEMRAYRVVLYDSVRVKVGVAMPNLHTLLIFNAARLERNVFSFRGLNYLRVLYFDGMRERWQLPTEIGRMVHLRYLGMKGGTYVLPATISNLTNLHTFDARDAIVEALPIDLLSISTLKHVHIYKVESWSVWKTTMQSNLESFFIVLAANTPKQWEGAIERMEEKPSWCFGKHYQSVKQLEIVGACEDEFGVPNDLHLPDLQLLPHNLRRLKISCPNLLNDEDPMPTLGSQLTYLNVLEIGVKSYTGATMTCPFSGFQYLHNLVLHDLDIEEWILEDGAMPKLRILTLCKCTKLKALPQGLQHLKELKKLQVIAMPELDQVLCYLLHKAGREVIIRSSEEHFEHVQIP
;
A
#
# COMPACT_ATOMS: atom_id res chain seq x y z
N MET A 1 15.17 28.06 7.57
CA MET A 1 14.08 27.70 6.66
C MET A 1 13.00 26.89 7.38
N GLN A 2 13.31 25.75 8.02
CA GLN A 2 12.34 24.95 8.79
C GLN A 2 11.68 25.73 9.95
N CYS A 3 12.45 26.52 10.70
CA CYS A 3 11.92 27.38 11.78
C CYS A 3 10.97 28.44 11.26
N PHE A 4 11.31 29.03 10.12
CA PHE A 4 10.47 30.02 9.44
C PHE A 4 9.13 29.40 8.98
N LEU A 5 9.17 28.21 8.39
CA LEU A 5 7.95 27.51 7.98
C LEU A 5 7.03 27.19 9.17
N ARG A 6 7.59 26.86 10.34
CA ARG A 6 6.82 26.65 11.59
C ARG A 6 6.16 27.95 12.10
N ASP A 7 6.91 29.07 12.08
CA ASP A 7 6.42 30.36 12.55
C ASP A 7 5.34 30.94 11.62
N THR A 8 5.54 30.75 10.31
CA THR A 8 4.53 31.15 9.32
C THR A 8 3.30 30.27 9.32
N ASP A 9 3.42 28.96 9.55
CA ASP A 9 2.27 28.06 9.75
C ASP A 9 1.40 28.55 10.92
N ALA A 10 2.03 28.92 12.05
CA ALA A 10 1.32 29.42 13.22
C ALA A 10 0.66 30.82 13.00
N ARG A 11 1.17 31.64 12.07
CA ARG A 11 0.58 32.94 11.70
C ARG A 11 -0.51 32.82 10.65
N MET A 12 -0.38 31.85 9.73
CA MET A 12 -1.44 31.52 8.77
C MET A 12 -2.72 31.04 9.46
N GLU A 13 -2.62 30.36 10.61
CA GLU A 13 -3.76 29.98 11.44
C GLU A 13 -4.58 31.19 11.92
N ARG A 14 -3.96 32.36 12.05
CA ARG A 14 -4.60 33.60 12.51
C ARG A 14 -5.24 34.42 11.40
N GLY A 15 -5.29 33.92 10.18
CA GLY A 15 -5.94 34.59 9.04
C GLY A 15 -5.13 35.74 8.43
N GLU A 16 -3.85 35.83 8.69
CA GLU A 16 -2.99 36.88 8.19
C GLU A 16 -2.30 36.52 6.86
N ASN A 17 -2.78 37.12 5.76
CA ASN A 17 -2.08 37.45 4.53
C ASN A 17 -1.80 36.38 3.46
N GLU A 18 -2.40 36.60 2.31
CA GLU A 18 -2.07 36.05 0.99
C GLU A 18 -0.56 36.18 0.66
N MET A 19 0.08 37.28 1.11
CA MET A 19 1.53 37.51 0.97
C MET A 19 2.42 36.54 1.71
N LEU A 20 2.05 36.11 2.92
CA LEU A 20 2.80 35.07 3.66
C LEU A 20 2.72 33.71 2.96
N SER A 21 1.59 33.39 2.36
CA SER A 21 1.40 32.21 1.53
C SER A 21 2.34 32.19 0.33
N GLN A 22 2.46 33.34 -0.36
CA GLN A 22 3.38 33.50 -1.48
C GLN A 22 4.84 33.33 -1.05
N LEU A 23 5.23 33.93 0.07
CA LEU A 23 6.59 33.83 0.60
C LEU A 23 6.96 32.39 1.01
N VAL A 24 6.04 31.67 1.65
CA VAL A 24 6.19 30.24 1.95
C VAL A 24 6.37 29.41 0.68
N SER A 25 5.62 29.72 -0.37
CA SER A 25 5.76 29.08 -1.68
C SER A 25 7.14 29.33 -2.28
N GLU A 26 7.66 30.56 -2.21
CA GLU A 26 9.01 30.90 -2.71
C GLU A 26 10.12 30.19 -1.93
N VAL A 27 10.00 30.12 -0.60
CA VAL A 27 10.94 29.36 0.25
C VAL A 27 10.96 27.89 -0.12
N ARG A 28 9.79 27.31 -0.39
CA ARG A 28 9.65 25.91 -0.80
C ARG A 28 10.26 25.67 -2.17
N ASP A 29 10.05 26.55 -3.12
CA ASP A 29 10.64 26.47 -4.47
C ASP A 29 12.17 26.51 -4.43
N VAL A 30 12.72 27.36 -3.55
CA VAL A 30 14.16 27.42 -3.31
C VAL A 30 14.66 26.10 -2.71
N ALA A 31 13.96 25.55 -1.73
CA ALA A 31 14.32 24.26 -1.12
C ALA A 31 14.37 23.15 -2.16
N TYR A 32 13.36 23.02 -3.00
CA TYR A 32 13.34 22.03 -4.10
C TYR A 32 14.45 22.28 -5.13
N SER A 33 14.75 23.52 -5.43
CA SER A 33 15.85 23.87 -6.35
C SER A 33 17.19 23.42 -5.78
N ILE A 34 17.41 23.59 -4.46
CA ILE A 34 18.61 23.11 -3.75
C ILE A 34 18.68 21.58 -3.80
N GLU A 35 17.58 20.88 -3.53
CA GLU A 35 17.54 19.41 -3.63
C GLU A 35 17.93 18.90 -5.03
N ILE A 36 17.40 19.51 -6.08
CA ILE A 36 17.76 19.17 -7.47
C ILE A 36 19.25 19.36 -7.73
N ILE A 37 19.82 20.44 -7.22
CA ILE A 37 21.26 20.73 -7.36
C ILE A 37 22.08 19.67 -6.66
N ILE A 38 21.75 19.32 -5.41
CA ILE A 38 22.45 18.31 -4.60
C ILE A 38 22.36 16.94 -5.26
N ASP A 39 21.15 16.53 -5.69
CA ASP A 39 20.94 15.25 -6.37
C ASP A 39 21.76 15.18 -7.68
N THR A 40 21.74 16.26 -8.48
CA THR A 40 22.48 16.31 -9.74
C THR A 40 24.00 16.26 -9.50
N ALA A 41 24.50 16.98 -8.50
CA ALA A 41 25.91 16.95 -8.12
C ALA A 41 26.34 15.57 -7.62
N SER A 42 25.48 14.90 -6.84
CA SER A 42 25.73 13.55 -6.32
C SER A 42 25.79 12.50 -7.45
N ILE A 43 24.96 12.63 -8.47
CA ILE A 43 25.01 11.77 -9.67
C ILE A 43 26.33 11.96 -10.41
N LEU A 44 26.74 13.20 -10.67
CA LEU A 44 28.00 13.50 -11.34
C LEU A 44 29.23 13.01 -10.57
N ALA A 45 29.21 13.12 -9.23
CA ALA A 45 30.27 12.60 -8.38
C ALA A 45 30.38 11.05 -8.49
N ARG A 46 29.26 10.33 -8.54
CA ARG A 46 29.24 8.87 -8.72
C ARG A 46 29.71 8.44 -10.11
N GLU A 47 29.31 9.16 -11.17
CA GLU A 47 29.81 8.91 -12.53
C GLU A 47 31.34 9.01 -12.61
N ASN A 48 31.95 9.93 -11.85
CA ASN A 48 33.40 10.13 -11.81
C ASN A 48 34.16 9.09 -10.98
N SER A 49 33.51 8.46 -10.01
CA SER A 49 34.13 7.50 -9.09
C SER A 49 34.26 6.08 -9.67
N ARG A 50 33.71 5.79 -10.86
CA ARG A 50 33.83 4.48 -11.50
C ARG A 50 35.26 4.29 -12.07
N PRO A 51 35.93 3.14 -11.78
CA PRO A 51 37.25 2.87 -12.33
C PRO A 51 37.21 2.82 -13.86
N PRO A 52 38.19 3.38 -14.58
CA PRO A 52 38.18 3.41 -16.03
C PRO A 52 38.46 2.00 -16.58
N SER A 53 37.44 1.43 -17.28
CA SER A 53 37.74 0.39 -18.28
C SER A 53 38.48 1.01 -19.48
N LEU A 54 39.27 0.24 -20.21
CA LEU A 54 40.04 0.75 -21.37
C LEU A 54 39.15 1.45 -22.42
N LEU A 55 37.93 0.96 -22.64
CA LEU A 55 36.88 1.62 -23.45
C LEU A 55 36.30 2.87 -22.76
N GLY A 56 36.24 2.89 -21.43
CA GLY A 56 35.80 4.03 -20.63
C GLY A 56 36.77 5.21 -20.60
N ALA A 57 38.05 4.98 -20.81
CA ALA A 57 39.06 6.07 -20.94
C ALA A 57 38.89 6.87 -22.22
N ILE A 58 38.58 6.21 -23.33
CA ILE A 58 38.32 6.86 -24.63
C ILE A 58 36.98 7.61 -24.57
N SER A 59 35.96 7.02 -23.93
CA SER A 59 34.66 7.68 -23.75
C SER A 59 34.72 8.87 -22.77
N LYS A 60 35.57 8.81 -21.72
CA LYS A 60 35.79 9.95 -20.81
C LYS A 60 36.38 11.16 -21.53
N GLY A 61 37.31 10.96 -22.46
CA GLY A 61 37.85 12.04 -23.28
C GLY A 61 36.79 12.71 -24.18
N ALA A 62 35.94 11.93 -24.77
CA ALA A 62 34.82 12.43 -25.61
C ALA A 62 33.68 13.07 -24.77
N CYS A 63 33.49 12.63 -23.52
CA CYS A 63 32.45 13.17 -22.63
C CYS A 63 32.90 14.38 -21.79
N TYR A 64 34.18 14.71 -21.78
CA TYR A 64 34.75 15.83 -20.98
C TYR A 64 34.05 17.18 -21.25
N PRO A 65 33.73 17.58 -22.49
CA PRO A 65 32.99 18.80 -22.76
C PRO A 65 31.56 18.80 -22.20
N VAL A 66 30.89 17.63 -22.24
CA VAL A 66 29.51 17.47 -21.70
C VAL A 66 29.53 17.55 -20.18
N HIS A 67 30.53 16.98 -19.53
CA HIS A 67 30.71 17.04 -18.09
C HIS A 67 31.00 18.48 -17.59
N CYS A 68 31.91 19.18 -18.25
CA CYS A 68 32.16 20.60 -17.98
C CYS A 68 30.92 21.46 -18.13
N LYS A 69 30.12 21.19 -19.18
CA LYS A 69 28.85 21.91 -19.43
C LYS A 69 27.82 21.64 -18.30
N ARG A 70 27.76 20.40 -17.81
CA ARG A 70 26.89 20.04 -16.67
C ARG A 70 27.32 20.72 -15.39
N LEU A 71 28.63 20.72 -15.06
CA LEU A 71 29.18 21.44 -13.89
C LEU A 71 28.95 22.95 -13.97
N TYR A 72 29.17 23.54 -15.14
CA TYR A 72 28.85 24.96 -15.36
C TYR A 72 27.36 25.27 -15.17
N SER A 73 26.47 24.39 -15.66
CA SER A 73 25.02 24.51 -15.44
C SER A 73 24.66 24.43 -13.95
N ILE A 74 25.31 23.57 -13.16
CA ILE A 74 25.12 23.50 -11.71
C ILE A 74 25.58 24.80 -11.06
N GLY A 75 26.77 25.32 -11.39
CA GLY A 75 27.27 26.58 -10.86
C GLY A 75 26.27 27.72 -11.09
N LYS A 76 25.80 27.86 -12.32
CA LYS A 76 24.78 28.87 -12.66
C LYS A 76 23.46 28.71 -11.88
N LYS A 77 23.02 27.48 -11.62
CA LYS A 77 21.85 27.23 -10.77
C LYS A 77 22.09 27.59 -9.31
N ILE A 78 23.30 27.33 -8.78
CA ILE A 78 23.69 27.73 -7.42
C ILE A 78 23.62 29.24 -7.29
N ASP A 79 24.19 30.00 -8.27
CA ASP A 79 24.14 31.47 -8.27
C ASP A 79 22.70 31.98 -8.28
N GLN A 80 21.83 31.41 -9.12
CA GLN A 80 20.41 31.76 -9.20
C GLN A 80 19.68 31.48 -7.87
N VAL A 81 19.93 30.35 -7.24
CA VAL A 81 19.33 29.99 -5.95
C VAL A 81 19.84 30.91 -4.85
N THR A 82 21.13 31.23 -4.83
CA THR A 82 21.73 32.15 -3.86
C THR A 82 21.11 33.54 -3.97
N ALA A 83 20.93 34.06 -5.19
CA ALA A 83 20.26 35.34 -5.41
C ALA A 83 18.80 35.33 -4.92
N ARG A 84 18.07 34.24 -5.16
CA ARG A 84 16.69 34.09 -4.66
C ARG A 84 16.62 34.00 -3.14
N VAL A 85 17.53 33.26 -2.52
CA VAL A 85 17.66 33.17 -1.05
C VAL A 85 17.88 34.54 -0.44
N ASN A 86 18.82 35.33 -0.99
CA ASN A 86 19.10 36.69 -0.52
C ASN A 86 17.87 37.59 -0.63
N LYS A 87 17.16 37.55 -1.77
CA LYS A 87 15.90 38.31 -1.95
C LYS A 87 14.85 37.92 -0.90
N ILE A 88 14.67 36.64 -0.62
CA ILE A 88 13.76 36.15 0.43
C ILE A 88 14.17 36.72 1.81
N PHE A 89 15.46 36.74 2.13
CA PHE A 89 15.94 37.32 3.40
C PHE A 89 15.70 38.83 3.48
N GLU A 90 15.86 39.57 2.38
CA GLU A 90 15.53 41.00 2.31
C GLU A 90 14.03 41.24 2.53
N GLU A 91 13.18 40.41 1.99
CA GLU A 91 11.74 40.46 2.24
C GLU A 91 11.39 40.11 3.69
N PHE A 92 12.05 39.12 4.29
CA PHE A 92 11.88 38.83 5.73
C PHE A 92 12.22 40.01 6.63
N ALA A 93 13.30 40.73 6.32
CA ALA A 93 13.70 41.90 7.07
C ALA A 93 12.66 43.03 7.00
N LYS A 94 11.97 43.19 5.85
CA LYS A 94 10.92 44.18 5.68
C LYS A 94 9.66 43.90 6.54
N TYR A 95 9.39 42.61 6.81
CA TYR A 95 8.20 42.19 7.56
C TYR A 95 8.42 42.01 9.06
N ASN A 96 9.58 42.46 9.61
CA ASN A 96 9.92 42.26 11.02
C ASN A 96 9.76 40.83 11.52
N ILE A 97 10.03 39.85 10.68
CA ILE A 97 10.04 38.46 11.06
C ILE A 97 11.37 38.19 11.73
N HIS A 98 11.48 38.51 13.00
CA HIS A 98 12.69 38.28 13.78
C HIS A 98 12.81 36.78 14.09
N SER A 99 13.96 36.22 13.77
CA SER A 99 14.34 34.83 14.10
C SER A 99 14.53 34.69 15.63
N THR A 100 13.47 34.41 16.34
CA THR A 100 13.53 34.00 17.77
C THR A 100 14.13 32.60 17.95
N CYS A 101 14.68 32.03 16.88
CA CYS A 101 15.04 30.62 16.78
C CYS A 101 16.47 30.27 17.17
N LEU A 102 17.28 31.22 17.72
CA LEU A 102 18.67 30.88 18.11
C LEU A 102 18.82 30.11 19.42
N ASN A 103 17.74 29.96 20.21
CA ASN A 103 17.82 29.33 21.52
C ASN A 103 17.15 27.94 21.67
N GLU A 104 16.56 27.39 20.62
CA GLU A 104 15.83 26.08 20.71
C GLU A 104 16.57 24.88 20.08
N THR A 105 17.83 25.00 19.74
CA THR A 105 18.62 23.88 19.18
C THR A 105 18.98 22.79 20.21
N ARG A 106 18.44 22.85 21.43
CA ARG A 106 18.73 21.87 22.49
C ARG A 106 17.68 20.77 22.69
N TYR A 107 16.56 20.77 21.96
CA TYR A 107 15.50 19.79 22.18
C TYR A 107 15.45 18.62 21.18
N SER A 108 16.38 18.54 20.23
CA SER A 108 16.33 17.48 19.21
C SER A 108 17.12 16.21 19.55
N MET A 109 17.78 16.14 20.72
CA MET A 109 18.53 14.93 21.09
C MET A 109 17.79 13.96 22.02
N ASP A 110 16.71 14.40 22.67
CA ASP A 110 15.94 13.55 23.62
C ASP A 110 14.89 12.65 22.94
N GLU A 111 14.54 12.89 21.67
CA GLU A 111 13.64 12.01 20.92
C GLU A 111 14.23 10.61 20.67
N ASN A 112 15.54 10.49 20.63
CA ASN A 112 16.21 9.22 20.32
C ASN A 112 16.26 8.23 21.50
N GLU A 113 16.21 8.66 22.74
CA GLU A 113 16.21 7.76 23.91
C GLU A 113 14.82 7.24 24.26
N THR A 114 13.78 8.05 24.07
CA THR A 114 12.39 7.64 24.30
C THR A 114 11.90 6.64 23.25
N LEU A 115 12.45 6.66 22.03
CA LEU A 115 12.12 5.72 20.96
C LEU A 115 12.76 4.33 21.16
N ARG A 116 13.89 4.24 21.89
CA ARG A 116 14.54 2.95 22.20
C ARG A 116 13.82 2.13 23.27
N ALA A 117 13.09 2.76 24.17
CA ALA A 117 12.41 2.09 25.29
C ALA A 117 11.02 1.51 24.92
N ARG A 118 10.46 1.85 23.78
CA ARG A 118 9.11 1.42 23.36
C ARG A 118 9.18 0.47 22.18
N ARG A 119 9.47 -0.80 22.43
CA ARG A 119 8.90 -1.90 21.65
C ARG A 119 7.40 -1.93 21.98
N LEU A 120 6.67 -1.02 21.33
CA LEU A 120 5.22 -0.92 21.48
C LEU A 120 4.61 -2.19 20.91
N THR A 121 4.05 -3.00 21.77
CA THR A 121 2.96 -3.89 21.39
C THR A 121 1.88 -2.98 20.83
N LEU A 122 1.71 -3.00 19.52
CA LEU A 122 0.59 -2.34 18.86
C LEU A 122 -0.69 -2.85 19.51
N PRO A 123 -1.63 -1.96 19.85
CA PRO A 123 -2.92 -2.41 20.38
C PRO A 123 -3.53 -3.36 19.36
N ASP A 124 -4.16 -4.38 19.86
CA ASP A 124 -4.96 -5.30 19.06
C ASP A 124 -6.20 -4.52 18.59
N LEU A 125 -6.02 -3.82 17.47
CA LEU A 125 -7.09 -3.08 16.80
C LEU A 125 -7.88 -4.07 15.94
N GLY A 126 -8.47 -5.06 16.57
CA GLY A 126 -9.62 -5.80 16.09
C GLY A 126 -10.83 -4.85 16.05
N ASP A 127 -10.75 -3.79 15.25
CA ASP A 127 -11.73 -2.72 15.21
C ASP A 127 -13.13 -3.18 14.74
N GLU A 128 -13.25 -4.39 14.21
CA GLU A 128 -14.55 -4.95 13.80
C GLU A 128 -15.38 -5.51 14.99
N VAL A 129 -14.76 -5.77 16.14
CA VAL A 129 -15.43 -6.47 17.24
C VAL A 129 -16.20 -5.53 18.18
N ASN A 130 -15.83 -4.25 18.24
CA ASN A 130 -16.37 -3.31 19.23
C ASN A 130 -16.78 -1.96 18.64
N VAL A 131 -17.82 -1.97 17.80
CA VAL A 131 -18.50 -0.73 17.39
C VAL A 131 -19.28 -0.19 18.59
N ILE A 132 -19.06 1.07 18.98
CA ILE A 132 -19.74 1.72 20.10
C ILE A 132 -20.94 2.49 19.57
N GLY A 133 -22.08 2.35 20.25
CA GLY A 133 -23.21 3.25 20.11
C GLY A 133 -24.14 3.04 18.91
N PHE A 134 -24.02 1.93 18.18
CA PHE A 134 -24.86 1.66 17.01
C PHE A 134 -25.62 0.33 17.08
N ASP A 135 -25.74 -0.26 18.26
CA ASP A 135 -26.38 -1.58 18.41
C ASP A 135 -27.86 -1.53 17.97
N SER A 136 -28.56 -0.44 18.24
CA SER A 136 -29.94 -0.22 17.81
C SER A 136 -30.07 -0.16 16.29
N GLU A 137 -29.23 0.66 15.64
CA GLU A 137 -29.21 0.83 14.18
C GLU A 137 -28.78 -0.45 13.47
N ILE A 138 -27.77 -1.15 14.00
CA ILE A 138 -27.30 -2.43 13.48
C ILE A 138 -28.43 -3.47 13.53
N ASN A 139 -29.13 -3.60 14.65
CA ASN A 139 -30.24 -4.55 14.80
C ASN A 139 -31.39 -4.16 13.88
N GLN A 140 -31.76 -2.90 13.80
CA GLN A 140 -32.85 -2.44 12.93
C GLN A 140 -32.53 -2.74 11.47
N VAL A 141 -31.32 -2.40 10.97
CA VAL A 141 -30.93 -2.69 9.59
C VAL A 141 -30.88 -4.20 9.32
N LYS A 142 -30.37 -4.98 10.29
CA LYS A 142 -30.34 -6.44 10.20
C LYS A 142 -31.75 -7.02 10.08
N ASP A 143 -32.69 -6.57 10.91
CA ASP A 143 -34.07 -7.06 10.88
C ASP A 143 -34.76 -6.76 9.55
N GLU A 144 -34.52 -5.59 8.97
CA GLU A 144 -35.02 -5.22 7.66
C GLU A 144 -34.41 -6.05 6.51
N LEU A 145 -33.14 -6.39 6.61
CA LEU A 145 -32.50 -7.25 5.60
C LEU A 145 -32.96 -8.70 5.69
N LEU A 146 -33.32 -9.17 6.86
CA LEU A 146 -33.75 -10.53 7.14
C LEU A 146 -35.27 -10.73 7.13
N ASP A 147 -36.05 -9.67 6.91
CA ASP A 147 -37.52 -9.76 6.82
C ASP A 147 -37.93 -10.79 5.76
N SER A 148 -38.39 -11.95 6.24
CA SER A 148 -38.78 -13.10 5.41
C SER A 148 -40.20 -12.94 4.80
N GLU A 149 -41.03 -12.09 5.38
CA GLU A 149 -42.36 -11.84 4.86
C GLU A 149 -42.33 -10.99 3.61
N ASN A 150 -41.33 -10.13 3.52
CA ASN A 150 -41.13 -9.26 2.37
C ASN A 150 -40.21 -9.90 1.32
N LYS A 151 -40.82 -10.29 0.20
CA LYS A 151 -40.12 -10.88 -0.95
C LYS A 151 -39.68 -9.87 -2.03
N ASP A 152 -40.16 -8.64 -1.97
CA ASP A 152 -39.82 -7.61 -2.95
C ASP A 152 -38.36 -7.16 -2.76
N LEU A 153 -37.73 -6.69 -3.83
CA LEU A 153 -36.42 -6.04 -3.74
C LEU A 153 -36.53 -4.82 -2.84
N THR A 154 -35.76 -4.82 -1.74
CA THR A 154 -35.77 -3.73 -0.78
C THR A 154 -34.44 -3.03 -0.75
N VAL A 155 -34.48 -1.70 -0.81
CA VAL A 155 -33.30 -0.83 -0.69
C VAL A 155 -33.29 -0.18 0.70
N VAL A 156 -32.30 -0.51 1.50
CA VAL A 156 -32.06 0.09 2.81
C VAL A 156 -31.01 1.18 2.67
N SER A 157 -31.41 2.44 2.92
CA SER A 157 -30.52 3.61 2.79
C SER A 157 -30.06 4.10 4.16
N LEU A 158 -28.74 4.09 4.41
CA LEU A 158 -28.11 4.67 5.59
C LEU A 158 -27.70 6.10 5.28
N VAL A 159 -28.34 7.07 5.92
CA VAL A 159 -28.15 8.50 5.63
C VAL A 159 -27.53 9.19 6.85
N GLY A 160 -26.53 10.05 6.62
CA GLY A 160 -25.91 10.84 7.70
C GLY A 160 -24.65 11.57 7.23
N PRO A 161 -24.09 12.48 8.06
CA PRO A 161 -22.92 13.27 7.70
C PRO A 161 -21.67 12.40 7.48
N GLY A 162 -20.62 12.97 6.86
CA GLY A 162 -19.32 12.32 6.70
C GLY A 162 -18.71 11.97 8.06
N GLY A 163 -18.22 10.75 8.22
CA GLY A 163 -17.63 10.29 9.48
C GLY A 163 -18.62 9.90 10.58
N ALA A 164 -19.95 9.86 10.28
CA ALA A 164 -20.97 9.43 11.24
C ALA A 164 -21.06 7.92 11.48
N GLY A 165 -20.28 7.10 10.76
CA GLY A 165 -20.25 5.65 10.96
C GLY A 165 -21.14 4.83 10.01
N LYS A 166 -21.71 5.42 8.95
CA LYS A 166 -22.56 4.72 7.95
C LYS A 166 -21.93 3.45 7.40
N SER A 167 -20.73 3.57 6.82
CA SER A 167 -19.99 2.42 6.27
C SER A 167 -19.61 1.40 7.35
N THR A 168 -19.37 1.84 8.59
CA THR A 168 -19.10 0.96 9.73
C THR A 168 -20.32 0.10 10.06
N ILE A 169 -21.50 0.72 10.15
CA ILE A 169 -22.78 0.00 10.39
C ILE A 169 -23.05 -0.97 9.25
N ALA A 170 -22.99 -0.49 7.99
CA ALA A 170 -23.21 -1.32 6.81
C ALA A 170 -22.27 -2.53 6.78
N ARG A 171 -20.97 -2.35 7.09
CA ARG A 171 -19.97 -3.42 7.13
C ARG A 171 -20.25 -4.43 8.24
N LYS A 172 -20.61 -3.95 9.43
CA LYS A 172 -20.98 -4.82 10.54
C LYS A 172 -22.18 -5.69 10.21
N VAL A 173 -23.24 -5.09 9.64
CA VAL A 173 -24.45 -5.83 9.24
C VAL A 173 -24.12 -6.79 8.09
N TYR A 174 -23.38 -6.35 7.07
CA TYR A 174 -22.96 -7.21 5.97
C TYR A 174 -22.24 -8.47 6.47
N ASN A 175 -21.26 -8.32 7.38
CA ASN A 175 -20.52 -9.45 7.94
C ASN A 175 -21.42 -10.41 8.75
N LEU A 176 -22.49 -9.89 9.37
CA LEU A 176 -23.45 -10.71 10.13
C LEU A 176 -24.41 -11.52 9.23
N VAL A 177 -24.81 -10.98 8.07
CA VAL A 177 -25.90 -11.57 7.30
C VAL A 177 -25.47 -12.20 5.97
N ALA A 178 -24.37 -11.72 5.35
CA ALA A 178 -24.03 -12.07 3.97
C ALA A 178 -23.88 -13.59 3.76
N LYS A 179 -23.09 -14.27 4.59
CA LYS A 179 -22.73 -15.68 4.37
C LYS A 179 -23.88 -16.67 4.63
N ASN A 180 -24.82 -16.31 5.47
CA ASN A 180 -25.83 -17.26 5.98
C ASN A 180 -27.20 -17.13 5.31
N TYR A 181 -27.46 -16.00 4.64
CA TYR A 181 -28.83 -15.68 4.20
C TYR A 181 -28.94 -15.35 2.72
N PHE A 182 -27.81 -15.08 2.03
CA PHE A 182 -27.81 -14.68 0.62
C PHE A 182 -26.91 -15.61 -0.21
N ASN A 183 -27.30 -15.87 -1.45
CA ASN A 183 -26.56 -16.73 -2.38
C ASN A 183 -25.41 -15.98 -3.07
N SER A 184 -25.53 -14.67 -3.21
CA SER A 184 -24.52 -13.81 -3.83
C SER A 184 -24.44 -12.49 -3.06
N CYS A 185 -23.25 -12.09 -2.69
CA CYS A 185 -23.03 -10.88 -1.92
C CYS A 185 -21.87 -10.08 -2.53
N VAL A 186 -22.05 -8.77 -2.64
CA VAL A 186 -20.98 -7.88 -3.13
C VAL A 186 -20.99 -6.56 -2.39
N TRP A 187 -19.80 -6.02 -2.16
CA TRP A 187 -19.59 -4.68 -1.60
C TRP A 187 -18.85 -3.81 -2.61
N ILE A 188 -19.46 -2.69 -3.00
CA ILE A 188 -18.92 -1.74 -3.99
C ILE A 188 -18.87 -0.36 -3.36
N CYS A 189 -17.72 0.29 -3.42
CA CYS A 189 -17.56 1.69 -3.03
C CYS A 189 -17.75 2.58 -4.27
N ILE A 190 -18.63 3.57 -4.17
CA ILE A 190 -18.93 4.52 -5.25
C ILE A 190 -18.25 5.84 -4.93
N SER A 191 -17.10 6.11 -5.59
CA SER A 191 -16.38 7.36 -5.43
C SER A 191 -17.09 8.55 -6.08
N GLN A 192 -16.78 9.78 -5.66
CA GLN A 192 -17.34 11.01 -6.28
C GLN A 192 -17.12 11.10 -7.79
N LYS A 193 -16.09 10.46 -8.31
CA LYS A 193 -15.64 10.50 -9.70
C LYS A 193 -15.62 9.09 -10.30
N PHE A 194 -16.72 8.35 -10.14
CA PHE A 194 -16.84 7.03 -10.74
C PHE A 194 -17.27 7.08 -12.22
N THR A 195 -17.02 6.00 -12.94
CA THR A 195 -17.63 5.73 -14.24
C THR A 195 -18.61 4.58 -14.08
N VAL A 196 -19.78 4.68 -14.70
CA VAL A 196 -20.81 3.61 -14.68
C VAL A 196 -20.20 2.28 -15.08
N TYR A 197 -19.40 2.30 -16.14
CA TYR A 197 -18.67 1.13 -16.64
C TYR A 197 -17.74 0.52 -15.56
N GLY A 198 -17.03 1.35 -14.79
CA GLY A 198 -16.14 0.90 -13.71
C GLY A 198 -16.92 0.17 -12.60
N VAL A 199 -17.98 0.79 -12.11
CA VAL A 199 -18.85 0.22 -11.07
C VAL A 199 -19.51 -1.09 -11.54
N LEU A 200 -20.04 -1.12 -12.76
CA LEU A 200 -20.64 -2.34 -13.31
C LEU A 200 -19.62 -3.47 -13.43
N LYS A 201 -18.39 -3.16 -13.80
CA LYS A 201 -17.31 -4.14 -13.85
C LYS A 201 -16.94 -4.66 -12.46
N ASP A 202 -16.88 -3.77 -11.47
CA ASP A 202 -16.57 -4.16 -10.08
C ASP A 202 -17.70 -5.05 -9.51
N ILE A 203 -18.96 -4.79 -9.88
CA ILE A 203 -20.09 -5.66 -9.55
C ILE A 203 -19.88 -7.05 -10.17
N VAL A 204 -19.55 -7.14 -11.48
CA VAL A 204 -19.29 -8.43 -12.14
C VAL A 204 -18.19 -9.20 -11.43
N ASN A 205 -17.06 -8.54 -11.18
CA ASN A 205 -15.91 -9.16 -10.51
C ASN A 205 -16.24 -9.62 -9.08
N GLY A 206 -17.13 -8.92 -8.38
CA GLY A 206 -17.55 -9.28 -7.03
C GLY A 206 -18.61 -10.36 -6.94
N VAL A 207 -19.45 -10.55 -7.97
CA VAL A 207 -20.53 -11.55 -7.96
C VAL A 207 -20.22 -12.80 -8.77
N MET A 208 -19.32 -12.73 -9.75
CA MET A 208 -18.96 -13.81 -10.65
C MET A 208 -17.47 -14.16 -10.47
N GLU A 209 -17.19 -15.28 -9.86
CA GLU A 209 -15.84 -15.82 -9.75
C GLU A 209 -15.30 -16.25 -11.13
N ASN A 210 -14.01 -15.98 -11.41
CA ASN A 210 -13.28 -16.43 -12.60
C ASN A 210 -13.81 -15.95 -13.98
N GLN A 211 -14.15 -14.66 -14.11
CA GLN A 211 -14.47 -14.09 -15.42
C GLN A 211 -13.21 -13.54 -16.10
N ASP A 212 -13.10 -13.84 -17.40
CA ASP A 212 -11.99 -13.35 -18.22
C ASP A 212 -12.03 -11.82 -18.32
N SER A 213 -11.04 -11.15 -17.72
CA SER A 213 -10.96 -9.69 -17.67
C SER A 213 -10.85 -9.06 -19.07
N GLN A 214 -10.45 -9.85 -20.08
CA GLN A 214 -10.36 -9.43 -21.47
C GLN A 214 -11.75 -9.37 -22.14
N GLU A 215 -12.62 -10.32 -21.84
CA GLU A 215 -13.99 -10.35 -22.36
C GLU A 215 -14.80 -9.13 -21.88
N LEU A 216 -14.67 -8.79 -20.58
CA LEU A 216 -15.31 -7.60 -20.01
C LEU A 216 -14.80 -6.29 -20.62
N GLY A 217 -13.56 -6.25 -21.09
CA GLY A 217 -12.95 -5.05 -21.68
C GLY A 217 -13.60 -4.61 -23.01
N THR A 218 -14.26 -5.53 -23.73
CA THR A 218 -14.87 -5.29 -25.05
C THR A 218 -16.38 -5.06 -24.97
N MET A 219 -17.02 -5.30 -23.81
CA MET A 219 -18.46 -5.17 -23.62
C MET A 219 -18.88 -3.72 -23.43
N SER A 220 -20.03 -3.36 -23.97
CA SER A 220 -20.73 -2.10 -23.67
C SER A 220 -21.38 -2.15 -22.27
N GLU A 221 -21.66 -0.98 -21.68
CA GLU A 221 -22.36 -0.88 -20.38
C GLU A 221 -23.68 -1.66 -20.35
N MET A 222 -24.43 -1.62 -21.45
CA MET A 222 -25.71 -2.32 -21.58
C MET A 222 -25.53 -3.86 -21.59
N GLU A 223 -24.46 -4.36 -22.18
CA GLU A 223 -24.15 -5.80 -22.18
C GLU A 223 -23.74 -6.27 -20.79
N ILE A 224 -22.98 -5.46 -20.06
CA ILE A 224 -22.60 -5.75 -18.69
C ILE A 224 -23.84 -5.75 -17.77
N ILE A 225 -24.73 -4.76 -17.90
CA ILE A 225 -26.00 -4.72 -17.16
C ILE A 225 -26.82 -5.99 -17.40
N LYS A 226 -26.99 -6.42 -18.67
CA LYS A 226 -27.70 -7.66 -19.01
C LYS A 226 -27.02 -8.89 -18.40
N LYS A 227 -25.69 -8.94 -18.39
CA LYS A 227 -24.92 -10.05 -17.82
C LYS A 227 -25.13 -10.13 -16.30
N ILE A 228 -25.04 -9.02 -15.57
CA ILE A 228 -25.32 -8.94 -14.13
C ILE A 228 -26.77 -9.35 -13.85
N HIS A 229 -27.70 -8.76 -14.57
CA HIS A 229 -29.13 -9.01 -14.41
C HIS A 229 -29.46 -10.49 -14.59
N SER A 230 -28.92 -11.13 -15.63
CA SER A 230 -29.13 -12.56 -15.92
C SER A 230 -28.50 -13.45 -14.85
N PHE A 231 -27.33 -13.10 -14.30
CA PHE A 231 -26.67 -13.85 -13.25
C PHE A 231 -27.40 -13.78 -11.91
N LEU A 232 -27.96 -12.62 -11.57
CA LEU A 232 -28.64 -12.39 -10.30
C LEU A 232 -30.11 -12.87 -10.30
N LYS A 233 -30.68 -13.11 -11.46
CA LYS A 233 -32.10 -13.47 -11.63
C LYS A 233 -32.53 -14.70 -10.81
N ASP A 234 -31.66 -15.69 -10.68
CA ASP A 234 -31.95 -16.94 -9.97
C ASP A 234 -31.35 -16.99 -8.56
N LYS A 235 -30.86 -15.86 -8.05
CA LYS A 235 -30.15 -15.79 -6.77
C LYS A 235 -30.79 -14.77 -5.84
N ARG A 236 -30.89 -15.11 -4.55
CA ARG A 236 -31.14 -14.13 -3.50
C ARG A 236 -29.84 -13.40 -3.21
N TYR A 237 -29.75 -12.13 -3.53
CA TYR A 237 -28.52 -11.36 -3.46
C TYR A 237 -28.57 -10.23 -2.42
N LEU A 238 -27.38 -9.87 -1.92
CA LEU A 238 -27.13 -8.69 -1.10
C LEU A 238 -26.06 -7.83 -1.78
N VAL A 239 -26.43 -6.62 -2.16
CA VAL A 239 -25.48 -5.65 -2.74
C VAL A 239 -25.35 -4.47 -1.79
N VAL A 240 -24.11 -4.11 -1.43
CA VAL A 240 -23.82 -2.89 -0.69
C VAL A 240 -23.16 -1.90 -1.65
N LEU A 241 -23.80 -0.73 -1.79
CA LEU A 241 -23.27 0.41 -2.54
C LEU A 241 -22.89 1.49 -1.52
N ASP A 242 -21.62 1.59 -1.25
CA ASP A 242 -21.09 2.48 -0.21
C ASP A 242 -20.74 3.86 -0.77
N ASP A 243 -21.14 4.91 -0.08
CA ASP A 243 -20.91 6.33 -0.36
C ASP A 243 -21.49 6.81 -1.72
N VAL A 244 -22.77 6.58 -1.97
CA VAL A 244 -23.48 7.07 -3.16
C VAL A 244 -23.70 8.57 -3.06
N TRP A 245 -23.22 9.34 -4.05
CA TRP A 245 -23.20 10.81 -4.00
C TRP A 245 -24.39 11.48 -4.64
N ARG A 246 -24.90 10.96 -5.78
CA ARG A 246 -25.94 11.56 -6.59
C ARG A 246 -27.04 10.55 -6.89
N MET A 247 -28.22 11.06 -7.15
CA MET A 247 -29.36 10.26 -7.54
C MET A 247 -29.14 9.59 -8.91
N GLU A 248 -28.53 10.31 -9.82
CA GLU A 248 -28.21 9.84 -11.16
C GLU A 248 -27.24 8.65 -11.13
N ASP A 249 -26.34 8.59 -10.13
CA ASP A 249 -25.40 7.49 -9.94
C ASP A 249 -26.15 6.18 -9.63
N TRP A 250 -27.15 6.26 -8.76
CA TRP A 250 -28.04 5.15 -8.46
C TRP A 250 -28.89 4.76 -9.68
N ASP A 251 -29.46 5.72 -10.40
CA ASP A 251 -30.31 5.48 -11.57
C ASP A 251 -29.62 4.67 -12.66
N MET A 252 -28.34 4.93 -12.87
CA MET A 252 -27.54 4.23 -13.87
C MET A 252 -27.20 2.79 -13.50
N VAL A 253 -27.07 2.48 -12.21
CA VAL A 253 -26.65 1.16 -11.73
C VAL A 253 -27.85 0.26 -11.39
N GLN A 254 -28.99 0.84 -10.95
CA GLN A 254 -30.17 0.06 -10.51
C GLN A 254 -30.72 -0.91 -11.56
N ALA A 255 -30.58 -0.60 -12.85
CA ALA A 255 -31.05 -1.45 -13.96
C ALA A 255 -30.33 -2.82 -13.99
N ALA A 256 -29.20 -2.97 -13.32
CA ALA A 256 -28.48 -4.23 -13.22
C ALA A 256 -29.12 -5.20 -12.20
N PHE A 257 -29.99 -4.73 -11.29
CA PHE A 257 -30.52 -5.51 -10.18
C PHE A 257 -31.99 -5.94 -10.43
N PRO A 258 -32.23 -7.24 -10.72
CA PRO A 258 -33.57 -7.73 -10.97
C PRO A 258 -34.40 -7.85 -9.68
N ASP A 259 -35.66 -7.40 -9.71
CA ASP A 259 -36.65 -7.75 -8.70
C ASP A 259 -37.37 -9.05 -9.09
N VAL A 260 -36.89 -10.17 -8.60
CA VAL A 260 -37.47 -11.49 -8.85
C VAL A 260 -38.31 -11.99 -7.67
N LYS A 261 -38.64 -11.12 -6.74
CA LYS A 261 -39.48 -11.39 -5.56
C LYS A 261 -38.99 -12.58 -4.72
N ASN A 262 -37.69 -12.66 -4.53
CA ASN A 262 -37.02 -13.69 -3.74
C ASN A 262 -36.42 -13.18 -2.41
N GLY A 263 -36.71 -11.93 -2.06
CA GLY A 263 -36.17 -11.29 -0.86
C GLY A 263 -34.70 -10.78 -1.01
N SER A 264 -34.32 -10.43 -2.23
CA SER A 264 -33.02 -9.75 -2.46
C SER A 264 -32.99 -8.36 -1.81
N ARG A 265 -31.79 -7.89 -1.45
CA ARG A 265 -31.60 -6.66 -0.68
C ARG A 265 -30.45 -5.82 -1.25
N ILE A 266 -30.62 -4.49 -1.16
CA ILE A 266 -29.56 -3.52 -1.48
C ILE A 266 -29.39 -2.59 -0.28
N VAL A 267 -28.16 -2.36 0.14
CA VAL A 267 -27.81 -1.36 1.17
C VAL A 267 -27.12 -0.20 0.48
N LEU A 268 -27.61 1.01 0.67
CA LEU A 268 -26.98 2.24 0.21
C LEU A 268 -26.45 3.02 1.41
N THR A 269 -25.23 3.51 1.36
CA THR A 269 -24.80 4.56 2.27
C THR A 269 -24.66 5.88 1.51
N THR A 270 -25.12 6.97 2.09
CA THR A 270 -25.09 8.29 1.43
C THR A 270 -25.03 9.43 2.44
N ARG A 271 -24.46 10.56 2.02
CA ARG A 271 -24.54 11.84 2.74
C ARG A 271 -25.72 12.69 2.28
N ASN A 272 -26.26 12.36 1.12
CA ASN A 272 -27.32 13.13 0.49
C ASN A 272 -28.69 12.45 0.68
N SER A 273 -29.56 13.08 1.48
CA SER A 273 -30.91 12.57 1.71
C SER A 273 -31.76 12.46 0.44
N ALA A 274 -31.45 13.22 -0.62
CA ALA A 274 -32.15 13.12 -1.90
C ALA A 274 -31.96 11.74 -2.56
N VAL A 275 -30.76 11.14 -2.42
CA VAL A 275 -30.47 9.79 -2.95
C VAL A 275 -31.39 8.74 -2.33
N SER A 276 -31.77 8.90 -1.06
CA SER A 276 -32.65 7.98 -0.36
C SER A 276 -34.13 8.08 -0.77
N ASN A 277 -34.53 9.12 -1.47
CA ASN A 277 -35.92 9.43 -1.83
C ASN A 277 -36.35 8.94 -3.24
N HIS A 278 -35.60 8.06 -3.86
CA HIS A 278 -35.86 7.59 -5.23
C HIS A 278 -37.11 6.72 -5.36
N PRO A 279 -37.94 6.80 -6.46
CA PRO A 279 -39.27 6.24 -6.52
C PRO A 279 -39.38 4.71 -6.79
N ASN A 280 -38.30 4.01 -7.19
CA ASN A 280 -38.40 2.73 -7.88
C ASN A 280 -38.24 1.44 -7.08
N ALA A 281 -38.16 1.47 -5.73
CA ALA A 281 -38.08 0.27 -4.91
C ALA A 281 -38.72 0.49 -3.54
N ARG A 282 -39.08 -0.59 -2.84
CA ARG A 282 -39.44 -0.47 -1.41
C ARG A 282 -38.24 0.04 -0.66
N LYS A 283 -38.42 1.16 0.06
CA LYS A 283 -37.34 1.89 0.70
C LYS A 283 -37.47 1.92 2.18
N ILE A 284 -36.37 1.76 2.82
CA ILE A 284 -36.19 1.96 4.25
C ILE A 284 -35.08 2.97 4.42
N ILE A 285 -35.38 4.09 5.02
CA ILE A 285 -34.41 5.17 5.26
C ILE A 285 -34.04 5.14 6.72
N GLN A 286 -32.81 4.79 7.01
CA GLN A 286 -32.23 4.86 8.35
C GLN A 286 -31.34 6.09 8.47
N GLN A 287 -31.84 7.09 9.20
CA GLN A 287 -31.02 8.24 9.59
C GLN A 287 -30.05 7.82 10.69
N ILE A 288 -28.76 7.92 10.44
CA ILE A 288 -27.73 7.62 11.43
C ILE A 288 -27.62 8.78 12.39
N LYS A 289 -27.92 8.51 13.66
CA LYS A 289 -27.77 9.46 14.76
C LYS A 289 -26.30 9.59 15.13
N LEU A 290 -25.91 10.78 15.54
CA LEU A 290 -24.60 10.99 16.17
C LEU A 290 -24.59 10.32 17.55
N LEU A 291 -23.39 9.96 18.03
CA LEU A 291 -23.23 9.34 19.34
C LEU A 291 -23.75 10.25 20.46
N ASN A 292 -24.39 9.66 21.45
CA ASN A 292 -24.76 10.37 22.64
C ASN A 292 -23.52 10.70 23.52
N GLU A 293 -23.73 11.40 24.62
CA GLU A 293 -22.63 11.85 25.49
C GLU A 293 -21.83 10.68 26.08
N GLU A 294 -22.51 9.64 26.56
CA GLU A 294 -21.89 8.47 27.18
C GLU A 294 -21.07 7.67 26.15
N GLU A 295 -21.66 7.41 24.99
CA GLU A 295 -20.99 6.73 23.85
C GLU A 295 -19.80 7.52 23.34
N SER A 296 -19.90 8.85 23.27
CA SER A 296 -18.83 9.75 22.87
C SER A 296 -17.65 9.68 23.83
N ILE A 297 -17.92 9.69 25.13
CA ILE A 297 -16.91 9.58 26.20
C ILE A 297 -16.25 8.19 26.14
N GLU A 298 -17.05 7.14 25.96
CA GLU A 298 -16.54 5.76 25.86
C GLU A 298 -15.61 5.61 24.67
N LEU A 299 -16.03 6.06 23.47
CA LEU A 299 -15.23 6.00 22.25
C LEU A 299 -13.93 6.78 22.41
N PHE A 300 -14.01 8.00 22.97
CA PHE A 300 -12.84 8.83 23.23
C PHE A 300 -11.86 8.13 24.18
N ASN A 301 -12.36 7.60 25.29
CA ASN A 301 -11.55 6.93 26.31
C ASN A 301 -10.81 5.72 25.72
N ARG A 302 -11.46 4.92 24.88
CA ARG A 302 -10.82 3.78 24.19
C ARG A 302 -9.68 4.22 23.28
N LYS A 303 -9.82 5.36 22.60
CA LYS A 303 -8.78 5.88 21.69
C LYS A 303 -7.69 6.67 22.42
N ALA A 304 -8.05 7.47 23.41
CA ALA A 304 -7.11 8.31 24.14
C ALA A 304 -6.29 7.55 25.21
N PHE A 305 -6.86 6.47 25.77
CA PHE A 305 -6.25 5.67 26.84
C PHE A 305 -6.11 4.19 26.47
N PRO A 306 -5.43 3.84 25.39
CA PRO A 306 -5.14 2.45 25.10
C PRO A 306 -4.28 1.84 26.25
N SER A 307 -4.38 0.53 26.45
CA SER A 307 -3.78 -0.18 27.60
C SER A 307 -2.28 0.09 27.80
N TYR A 308 -1.54 0.32 26.69
CA TYR A 308 -0.12 0.64 26.75
C TYR A 308 0.20 2.07 27.20
N VAL A 309 -0.78 2.99 27.20
CA VAL A 309 -0.58 4.39 27.58
C VAL A 309 -0.86 4.60 29.07
N VAL A 310 -1.73 3.80 29.66
CA VAL A 310 -2.18 3.94 31.05
C VAL A 310 -1.02 3.87 32.06
N HIS A 311 0.01 3.07 31.79
CA HIS A 311 1.16 2.86 32.67
C HIS A 311 2.15 4.04 32.76
N GLY A 312 1.98 5.08 31.94
CA GLY A 312 2.90 6.23 31.90
C GLY A 312 2.31 7.55 32.42
N ARG A 313 1.06 7.56 32.92
CA ARG A 313 0.37 8.77 33.36
C ARG A 313 0.18 8.75 34.89
N GLY A 314 0.76 9.74 35.56
CA GLY A 314 0.71 9.84 37.04
C GLY A 314 -0.65 10.26 37.61
N ASP A 315 -1.45 11.06 36.88
CA ASP A 315 -2.75 11.55 37.27
C ASP A 315 -3.81 11.27 36.22
N LEU A 316 -4.28 10.02 36.19
CA LEU A 316 -5.21 9.54 35.16
C LEU A 316 -6.60 10.22 35.28
N ASP A 317 -7.02 10.61 36.46
CA ASP A 317 -8.34 11.20 36.68
C ASP A 317 -8.44 12.61 36.09
N SER A 318 -7.41 13.45 36.27
CA SER A 318 -7.36 14.75 35.60
C SER A 318 -7.37 14.64 34.07
N PHE A 319 -6.73 13.62 33.50
CA PHE A 319 -6.80 13.35 32.04
C PHE A 319 -8.20 12.90 31.61
N ARG A 320 -8.90 12.10 32.40
CA ARG A 320 -10.27 11.65 32.10
C ARG A 320 -11.27 12.81 32.15
N GLU A 321 -11.15 13.71 33.11
CA GLU A 321 -12.00 14.91 33.19
C GLU A 321 -11.84 15.81 31.95
N LEU A 322 -10.61 16.10 31.56
CA LEU A 322 -10.33 16.85 30.32
C LEU A 322 -10.79 16.09 29.07
N GLY A 323 -10.61 14.77 29.05
CA GLY A 323 -11.06 13.89 27.99
C GLY A 323 -12.57 13.91 27.81
N LYS A 324 -13.34 13.93 28.90
CA LYS A 324 -14.80 14.09 28.87
C LYS A 324 -15.20 15.41 28.20
N ILE A 325 -14.57 16.52 28.58
CA ILE A 325 -14.85 17.83 27.97
C ILE A 325 -14.55 17.80 26.47
N LEU A 326 -13.42 17.24 26.05
CA LEU A 326 -13.00 17.18 24.64
C LEU A 326 -13.87 16.23 23.80
N ALA A 327 -14.29 15.10 24.37
CA ALA A 327 -15.22 14.18 23.72
C ALA A 327 -16.57 14.85 23.41
N LEU A 328 -17.12 15.58 24.38
CA LEU A 328 -18.40 16.32 24.24
C LEU A 328 -18.30 17.44 23.19
N LYS A 329 -17.13 18.08 23.07
CA LYS A 329 -16.88 19.13 22.09
C LYS A 329 -16.81 18.58 20.64
N CYS A 330 -16.67 17.28 20.44
CA CYS A 330 -16.76 16.62 19.14
C CYS A 330 -18.19 16.40 18.64
N ASN A 331 -19.21 16.88 19.37
CA ASN A 331 -20.64 16.85 19.00
C ASN A 331 -21.15 15.46 18.58
N GLY A 332 -20.64 14.39 19.19
CA GLY A 332 -21.05 13.02 18.87
C GLY A 332 -20.57 12.49 17.51
N LEU A 333 -19.73 13.22 16.77
CA LEU A 333 -19.23 12.76 15.47
C LEU A 333 -18.10 11.73 15.66
N PRO A 334 -18.29 10.43 15.34
CA PRO A 334 -17.32 9.38 15.65
C PRO A 334 -15.92 9.65 15.11
N LEU A 335 -15.81 10.11 13.84
CA LEU A 335 -14.52 10.41 13.24
C LEU A 335 -13.76 11.53 14.00
N ALA A 336 -14.46 12.59 14.42
CA ALA A 336 -13.86 13.67 15.19
C ALA A 336 -13.33 13.16 16.54
N ILE A 337 -14.12 12.32 17.24
CA ILE A 337 -13.76 11.71 18.53
C ILE A 337 -12.53 10.80 18.36
N ILE A 338 -12.51 9.97 17.31
CA ILE A 338 -11.40 9.04 17.04
C ILE A 338 -10.11 9.80 16.75
N VAL A 339 -10.15 10.82 15.91
CA VAL A 339 -8.96 11.62 15.55
C VAL A 339 -8.46 12.40 16.76
N MET A 340 -9.36 13.03 17.53
CA MET A 340 -9.00 13.76 18.77
C MET A 340 -8.41 12.81 19.81
N GLY A 341 -9.03 11.65 20.06
CA GLY A 341 -8.52 10.63 20.97
C GLY A 341 -7.17 10.08 20.54
N GLY A 342 -6.99 9.79 19.25
CA GLY A 342 -5.72 9.33 18.66
C GLY A 342 -4.60 10.37 18.79
N PHE A 343 -4.90 11.63 18.53
CA PHE A 343 -3.98 12.75 18.72
C PHE A 343 -3.53 12.85 20.18
N LEU A 344 -4.48 12.86 21.12
CA LEU A 344 -4.20 13.04 22.55
C LEU A 344 -3.60 11.80 23.20
N SER A 345 -3.75 10.62 22.63
CA SER A 345 -3.09 9.40 23.12
C SER A 345 -1.56 9.52 23.13
N LYS A 346 -0.98 10.35 22.27
CA LYS A 346 0.46 10.62 22.17
C LYS A 346 0.93 11.73 23.13
N ASN A 347 0.02 12.61 23.53
CA ASN A 347 0.34 13.75 24.38
C ASN A 347 0.19 13.38 25.86
N LEU A 348 1.32 13.08 26.51
CA LEU A 348 1.36 12.66 27.91
C LEU A 348 1.38 13.83 28.91
N ARG A 349 1.33 15.08 28.45
CA ARG A 349 1.38 16.29 29.29
C ARG A 349 -0.02 16.85 29.51
N ILE A 350 -0.46 16.93 30.73
CA ILE A 350 -1.77 17.50 31.14
C ILE A 350 -1.93 18.96 30.68
N THR A 351 -0.82 19.70 30.60
CA THR A 351 -0.82 21.11 30.17
C THR A 351 -1.27 21.26 28.74
N GLU A 352 -0.90 20.32 27.85
CA GLU A 352 -1.34 20.32 26.46
C GLU A 352 -2.84 20.05 26.35
N TRP A 353 -3.37 19.12 27.13
CA TRP A 353 -4.80 18.85 27.14
C TRP A 353 -5.60 20.08 27.64
N ARG A 354 -5.12 20.78 28.68
CA ARG A 354 -5.73 22.04 29.13
C ARG A 354 -5.67 23.11 28.05
N ARG A 355 -4.54 23.23 27.37
CA ARG A 355 -4.39 24.17 26.26
C ARG A 355 -5.40 23.88 25.15
N MET A 356 -5.60 22.60 24.80
CA MET A 356 -6.57 22.18 23.78
C MET A 356 -8.00 22.58 24.15
N VAL A 357 -8.41 22.35 25.37
CA VAL A 357 -9.74 22.77 25.86
C VAL A 357 -9.94 24.28 25.69
N ALA A 358 -8.88 25.09 25.94
CA ALA A 358 -8.94 26.55 25.96
C ALA A 358 -8.72 27.20 24.56
N SER A 359 -7.89 26.61 23.67
CA SER A 359 -7.38 27.30 22.48
C SER A 359 -8.17 27.05 21.21
N VAL A 360 -8.98 26.00 21.15
CA VAL A 360 -9.74 25.65 19.95
C VAL A 360 -11.00 26.50 19.87
N ASN A 361 -11.24 27.11 18.70
CA ASN A 361 -12.50 27.78 18.44
C ASN A 361 -13.62 26.74 18.22
N TRP A 362 -14.14 26.20 19.33
CA TRP A 362 -15.17 25.17 19.35
C TRP A 362 -16.53 25.67 18.83
N ASP A 363 -16.73 27.00 18.81
CA ASP A 363 -17.96 27.60 18.30
C ASP A 363 -18.04 27.48 16.76
N ALA A 364 -16.90 27.41 16.07
CA ALA A 364 -16.87 27.17 14.63
C ALA A 364 -17.27 25.72 14.26
N MET A 365 -17.24 24.79 15.23
CA MET A 365 -17.61 23.38 15.05
C MET A 365 -19.09 23.09 15.33
N LYS A 366 -19.90 24.10 15.65
CA LYS A 366 -21.35 23.93 15.92
C LYS A 366 -22.14 23.52 14.66
N ASN A 367 -21.56 23.68 13.48
CA ASN A 367 -22.16 23.17 12.25
C ASN A 367 -21.89 21.67 12.15
N GLU A 368 -22.93 20.88 12.00
CA GLU A 368 -22.87 19.44 11.87
C GLU A 368 -21.84 19.02 10.78
N GLY A 369 -20.80 18.31 11.20
CA GLY A 369 -19.82 17.70 10.31
C GLY A 369 -18.53 18.47 10.02
N ASP A 370 -18.28 19.65 10.62
CA ASP A 370 -17.01 20.37 10.42
C ASP A 370 -15.92 19.90 11.39
N ILE A 371 -15.10 18.94 10.96
CA ILE A 371 -13.98 18.40 11.73
C ILE A 371 -12.64 19.08 11.38
N LYS A 372 -12.65 20.10 10.54
CA LYS A 372 -11.41 20.73 10.00
C LYS A 372 -10.48 21.21 11.09
N ALA A 373 -11.02 21.84 12.14
CA ALA A 373 -10.20 22.35 13.25
C ALA A 373 -9.44 21.22 13.99
N ILE A 374 -10.07 20.06 14.17
CA ILE A 374 -9.44 18.89 14.78
C ILE A 374 -8.37 18.29 13.85
N LEU A 375 -8.66 18.23 12.54
CA LEU A 375 -7.71 17.74 11.55
C LEU A 375 -6.49 18.65 11.45
N ASP A 376 -6.69 19.96 11.43
CA ASP A 376 -5.62 20.95 11.44
C ASP A 376 -4.72 20.78 12.67
N LEU A 377 -5.29 20.63 13.86
CA LEU A 377 -4.53 20.38 15.10
C LEU A 377 -3.67 19.11 15.02
N SER A 378 -4.30 18.00 14.60
CA SER A 378 -3.59 16.71 14.47
C SER A 378 -2.47 16.78 13.43
N TYR A 379 -2.69 17.51 12.34
CA TYR A 379 -1.70 17.70 11.28
C TYR A 379 -0.53 18.59 11.71
N TYR A 380 -0.82 19.73 12.38
CA TYR A 380 0.24 20.68 12.78
C TYR A 380 1.20 20.07 13.80
N ASP A 381 0.75 19.16 14.64
CA ASP A 381 1.59 18.42 15.60
C ASP A 381 2.50 17.38 14.95
N LEU A 382 2.28 17.03 13.68
CA LEU A 382 3.17 16.13 12.96
C LEU A 382 4.53 16.77 12.68
N SER A 383 5.59 15.95 12.74
CA SER A 383 6.89 16.36 12.21
C SER A 383 6.80 16.67 10.70
N SER A 384 7.71 17.48 10.17
CA SER A 384 7.73 17.86 8.75
C SER A 384 7.72 16.65 7.80
N ASN A 385 8.44 15.60 8.19
CA ASN A 385 8.49 14.37 7.40
C ASN A 385 7.17 13.60 7.43
N LEU A 386 6.54 13.50 8.60
CA LEU A 386 5.22 12.88 8.74
C LEU A 386 4.12 13.68 8.03
N LYS A 387 4.18 15.02 8.04
CA LYS A 387 3.28 15.87 7.24
C LYS A 387 3.37 15.51 5.76
N ALA A 388 4.59 15.42 5.22
CA ALA A 388 4.81 15.04 3.83
C ALA A 388 4.28 13.63 3.53
N CYS A 389 4.55 12.65 4.40
CA CYS A 389 4.04 11.29 4.27
C CYS A 389 2.50 11.24 4.29
N PHE A 390 1.86 11.99 5.18
CA PHE A 390 0.41 12.05 5.27
C PHE A 390 -0.20 12.74 4.04
N LEU A 391 0.30 13.90 3.62
CA LEU A 391 -0.19 14.55 2.40
C LEU A 391 0.00 13.67 1.15
N TYR A 392 1.07 12.90 1.11
CA TYR A 392 1.32 11.99 -0.01
C TYR A 392 0.31 10.84 -0.09
N ILE A 393 -0.04 10.21 1.03
CA ILE A 393 -1.02 9.11 1.00
C ILE A 393 -2.42 9.61 0.62
N THR A 394 -2.78 10.86 0.91
CA THR A 394 -4.08 11.42 0.48
C THR A 394 -4.20 11.56 -1.03
N SER A 395 -3.09 11.45 -1.77
CA SER A 395 -3.07 11.46 -3.23
C SER A 395 -3.60 10.18 -3.88
N PHE A 396 -3.78 9.11 -3.12
CA PHE A 396 -4.36 7.89 -3.66
C PHE A 396 -5.87 8.06 -3.90
N PRO A 397 -6.48 7.28 -4.81
CA PRO A 397 -7.92 7.31 -5.03
C PRO A 397 -8.71 7.09 -3.74
N GLU A 398 -9.96 7.50 -3.75
CA GLU A 398 -10.90 7.26 -2.68
C GLU A 398 -11.05 5.74 -2.44
N ASP A 399 -11.13 5.33 -1.17
CA ASP A 399 -11.20 3.92 -0.74
C ASP A 399 -10.08 2.99 -1.24
N TYR A 400 -9.01 3.54 -1.81
CA TYR A 400 -7.90 2.73 -2.29
C TYR A 400 -7.15 2.09 -1.12
N ALA A 401 -7.12 0.75 -1.10
CA ALA A 401 -6.33 -0.02 -0.15
C ALA A 401 -4.85 0.02 -0.54
N VAL A 402 -4.10 0.95 0.04
CA VAL A 402 -2.68 1.16 -0.28
C VAL A 402 -1.82 0.07 0.38
N PRO A 403 -1.13 -0.77 -0.39
CA PRO A 403 -0.17 -1.71 0.20
C PRO A 403 0.96 -0.97 0.91
N VAL A 404 1.23 -1.33 2.17
CA VAL A 404 2.28 -0.66 2.98
C VAL A 404 3.65 -0.77 2.32
N GLY A 405 3.94 -1.92 1.68
CA GLY A 405 5.18 -2.11 0.94
C GLY A 405 5.33 -1.19 -0.29
N LEU A 406 4.24 -0.79 -0.94
CA LEU A 406 4.24 0.23 -1.99
C LEU A 406 4.47 1.61 -1.38
N LEU A 407 3.66 1.97 -0.38
CA LEU A 407 3.67 3.29 0.26
C LEU A 407 5.06 3.64 0.82
N THR A 408 5.68 2.72 1.56
CA THR A 408 7.01 2.94 2.15
C THR A 408 8.10 3.14 1.08
N LYS A 409 8.06 2.40 -0.03
CA LYS A 409 9.00 2.57 -1.13
C LYS A 409 8.82 3.91 -1.84
N LEU A 410 7.59 4.36 -2.01
CA LEU A 410 7.28 5.68 -2.56
C LEU A 410 7.83 6.79 -1.65
N TRP A 411 7.58 6.74 -0.33
CA TRP A 411 8.10 7.72 0.63
C TRP A 411 9.64 7.76 0.68
N ILE A 412 10.29 6.59 0.62
CA ILE A 412 11.76 6.49 0.56
C ILE A 412 12.28 7.14 -0.73
N SER A 413 11.65 6.86 -1.87
CA SER A 413 12.04 7.39 -3.17
C SER A 413 11.87 8.91 -3.28
N GLU A 414 10.84 9.44 -2.63
CA GLU A 414 10.63 10.89 -2.46
C GLU A 414 11.67 11.55 -1.54
N GLY A 415 12.28 10.79 -0.64
CA GLY A 415 13.22 11.31 0.34
C GLY A 415 12.56 11.82 1.62
N PHE A 416 11.30 11.43 1.92
CA PHE A 416 10.62 11.83 3.16
C PHE A 416 11.14 11.11 4.39
N ILE A 417 11.79 9.97 4.20
CA ILE A 417 12.27 9.13 5.29
C ILE A 417 13.71 9.49 5.62
N PRO A 418 14.00 10.00 6.83
CA PRO A 418 15.34 10.35 7.25
C PRO A 418 16.17 9.08 7.51
N ASN A 419 17.47 9.20 7.27
CA ASN A 419 18.42 8.14 7.64
C ASN A 419 18.72 8.23 9.14
N VAL A 420 18.25 7.23 9.90
CA VAL A 420 18.47 7.13 11.35
C VAL A 420 19.52 6.06 11.62
N ARG A 421 20.55 6.40 12.41
CA ARG A 421 21.61 5.45 12.78
C ARG A 421 21.01 4.19 13.44
N GLY A 422 21.34 3.02 12.93
CA GLY A 422 20.92 1.73 13.48
C GLY A 422 19.53 1.26 13.06
N SER A 423 18.86 1.96 12.14
CA SER A 423 17.59 1.53 11.53
C SER A 423 17.67 1.64 10.01
N SER A 424 17.04 0.71 9.29
CA SER A 424 16.89 0.85 7.84
C SER A 424 15.85 1.93 7.49
N LEU A 425 15.88 2.41 6.24
CA LEU A 425 14.87 3.35 5.75
C LEU A 425 13.47 2.71 5.78
N GLU A 426 13.40 1.42 5.46
CA GLU A 426 12.16 0.63 5.47
C GLU A 426 11.59 0.53 6.89
N GLU A 427 12.42 0.21 7.89
CA GLU A 427 11.99 0.18 9.30
C GLU A 427 11.51 1.54 9.80
N THR A 428 12.17 2.62 9.38
CA THR A 428 11.77 3.98 9.73
C THR A 428 10.45 4.36 9.05
N ALA A 429 10.26 3.99 7.78
CA ALA A 429 9.02 4.20 7.04
C ALA A 429 7.86 3.42 7.65
N LEU A 430 8.06 2.17 8.08
CA LEU A 430 7.05 1.38 8.78
C LEU A 430 6.63 2.04 10.10
N ARG A 431 7.57 2.58 10.88
CA ARG A 431 7.23 3.35 12.09
C ARG A 431 6.37 4.57 11.78
N TYR A 432 6.59 5.23 10.64
CA TYR A 432 5.76 6.36 10.21
C TYR A 432 4.34 5.92 9.85
N VAL A 433 4.18 4.76 9.21
CA VAL A 433 2.85 4.15 8.99
C VAL A 433 2.16 3.88 10.33
N GLU A 434 2.88 3.27 11.27
CA GLU A 434 2.34 2.97 12.61
C GLU A 434 1.95 4.25 13.35
N GLU A 435 2.76 5.29 13.29
CA GLU A 435 2.46 6.57 13.96
C GLU A 435 1.23 7.25 13.38
N LEU A 436 1.10 7.32 12.04
CA LEU A 436 -0.09 7.88 11.39
C LEU A 436 -1.34 7.05 11.72
N ALA A 437 -1.23 5.72 11.77
CA ALA A 437 -2.34 4.85 12.17
C ALA A 437 -2.74 5.04 13.63
N GLN A 438 -1.78 5.18 14.55
CA GLN A 438 -2.05 5.44 15.97
C GLN A 438 -2.71 6.80 16.20
N ARG A 439 -2.41 7.79 15.35
CA ARG A 439 -3.07 9.10 15.34
C ARG A 439 -4.43 9.08 14.64
N CYS A 440 -4.86 7.91 14.16
CA CYS A 440 -6.09 7.73 13.38
C CYS A 440 -6.19 8.62 12.12
N LEU A 441 -5.05 9.04 11.57
CA LEU A 441 -4.97 9.78 10.30
C LEU A 441 -5.03 8.84 9.09
N ILE A 442 -4.66 7.58 9.28
CA ILE A 442 -4.85 6.49 8.31
C ILE A 442 -5.52 5.31 9.01
N LEU A 443 -6.30 4.55 8.26
CA LEU A 443 -7.00 3.36 8.72
C LEU A 443 -6.23 2.12 8.31
N ILE A 444 -6.12 1.16 9.21
CA ILE A 444 -5.55 -0.16 8.90
C ILE A 444 -6.67 -1.00 8.28
N GLU A 445 -6.49 -1.44 7.04
CA GLU A 445 -7.50 -2.26 6.35
C GLU A 445 -7.22 -3.75 6.48
N LYS A 446 -5.97 -4.17 6.24
CA LYS A 446 -5.57 -5.57 6.43
C LYS A 446 -4.33 -5.63 7.31
N ARG A 447 -4.35 -6.60 8.23
CA ARG A 447 -3.23 -6.91 9.12
C ARG A 447 -2.93 -8.40 9.06
N SER A 448 -1.66 -8.77 9.14
CA SER A 448 -1.25 -10.17 9.28
C SER A 448 -0.37 -10.31 10.52
N SER A 449 -0.81 -11.11 11.48
CA SER A 449 -0.19 -11.32 12.80
C SER A 449 0.29 -10.03 13.48
N ARG A 450 1.45 -9.49 13.12
CA ARG A 450 2.05 -8.27 13.72
C ARG A 450 2.33 -7.14 12.72
N CYS A 451 2.10 -7.37 11.42
CA CYS A 451 2.44 -6.40 10.37
C CYS A 451 1.20 -5.80 9.73
N ILE A 452 1.19 -4.50 9.53
CA ILE A 452 0.18 -3.80 8.75
C ILE A 452 0.45 -4.11 7.26
N LYS A 453 -0.54 -4.63 6.54
CA LYS A 453 -0.42 -4.98 5.12
C LYS A 453 -0.93 -3.89 4.20
N THR A 454 -2.14 -3.43 4.47
CA THR A 454 -2.78 -2.36 3.70
C THR A 454 -3.33 -1.30 4.63
N VAL A 455 -3.28 -0.08 4.17
CA VAL A 455 -3.83 1.10 4.84
C VAL A 455 -4.68 1.89 3.86
N LYS A 456 -5.65 2.63 4.37
CA LYS A 456 -6.43 3.58 3.59
C LYS A 456 -6.64 4.88 4.34
N VAL A 457 -7.01 5.92 3.64
CA VAL A 457 -7.40 7.21 4.23
C VAL A 457 -8.91 7.32 4.17
N HIS A 458 -9.53 7.69 5.29
CA HIS A 458 -10.96 8.00 5.29
C HIS A 458 -11.24 9.17 4.34
N ASP A 459 -12.34 9.14 3.59
CA ASP A 459 -12.72 10.14 2.58
C ASP A 459 -12.68 11.59 3.09
N VAL A 460 -13.23 11.85 4.29
CA VAL A 460 -13.19 13.19 4.90
C VAL A 460 -11.75 13.66 5.17
N LEU A 461 -10.88 12.76 5.66
CA LEU A 461 -9.46 13.09 5.87
C LEU A 461 -8.73 13.27 4.53
N ARG A 462 -9.08 12.47 3.53
CA ARG A 462 -8.51 12.56 2.18
C ARG A 462 -8.85 13.89 1.54
N ASP A 463 -10.14 14.29 1.51
CA ASP A 463 -10.60 15.56 0.93
C ASP A 463 -9.95 16.76 1.61
N TRP A 464 -9.89 16.71 2.95
CA TRP A 464 -9.18 17.73 3.72
C TRP A 464 -7.69 17.76 3.37
N GLY A 465 -7.03 16.59 3.31
CA GLY A 465 -5.60 16.45 3.01
C GLY A 465 -5.25 16.90 1.60
N ILE A 466 -6.07 16.57 0.58
CA ILE A 466 -5.90 17.06 -0.79
C ILE A 466 -6.03 18.59 -0.82
N GLY A 467 -7.06 19.14 -0.17
CA GLY A 467 -7.24 20.60 -0.06
C GLY A 467 -6.05 21.28 0.61
N ARG A 468 -5.47 20.65 1.64
CA ARG A 468 -4.27 21.11 2.32
C ARG A 468 -3.04 21.02 1.43
N ALA A 469 -2.84 19.87 0.75
CA ALA A 469 -1.73 19.66 -0.17
C ALA A 469 -1.71 20.65 -1.33
N ARG A 470 -2.89 21.02 -1.86
CA ARG A 470 -3.03 22.07 -2.88
C ARG A 470 -2.62 23.45 -2.34
N ARG A 471 -3.15 23.84 -1.16
CA ARG A 471 -2.84 25.14 -0.52
C ARG A 471 -1.34 25.26 -0.20
N GLU A 472 -0.73 24.18 0.24
CA GLU A 472 0.71 24.14 0.51
C GLU A 472 1.57 23.99 -0.75
N GLY A 473 1.00 23.91 -1.95
CA GLY A 473 1.76 23.63 -3.19
C GLY A 473 2.56 22.31 -3.15
N PHE A 474 2.16 21.38 -2.27
CA PHE A 474 2.82 20.09 -2.11
C PHE A 474 2.48 19.13 -3.25
N LEU A 475 1.21 19.13 -3.66
CA LEU A 475 0.67 18.21 -4.66
C LEU A 475 -0.35 18.95 -5.54
N LYS A 476 -0.38 18.60 -6.82
CA LYS A 476 -1.45 18.96 -7.73
C LYS A 476 -2.13 17.68 -8.20
N ASP A 477 -3.43 17.63 -8.00
CA ASP A 477 -4.29 16.60 -8.57
C ASP A 477 -5.05 17.17 -9.78
N CYS A 478 -5.15 16.39 -10.83
CA CYS A 478 -5.85 16.74 -12.06
C CYS A 478 -6.86 15.64 -12.36
N SER A 479 -8.12 16.03 -12.44
CA SER A 479 -9.23 15.12 -12.68
C SER A 479 -10.06 15.48 -13.92
N SER A 480 -9.82 16.66 -14.52
CA SER A 480 -10.52 17.09 -15.73
C SER A 480 -9.57 17.72 -16.75
N ARG A 481 -9.99 17.69 -18.03
CA ARG A 481 -9.25 18.28 -19.15
C ARG A 481 -9.03 19.79 -18.95
N ASN A 482 -10.04 20.49 -18.44
CA ASN A 482 -10.00 21.94 -18.26
C ASN A 482 -9.01 22.36 -17.17
N GLU A 483 -8.83 21.56 -16.10
CA GLU A 483 -7.87 21.84 -15.03
C GLU A 483 -6.42 21.77 -15.51
N VAL A 484 -6.17 20.96 -16.54
CA VAL A 484 -4.83 20.84 -17.12
C VAL A 484 -4.58 21.95 -18.13
N GLU A 485 -5.56 22.30 -18.98
CA GLU A 485 -5.42 23.35 -19.99
C GLU A 485 -5.32 24.74 -19.37
N THR A 486 -6.09 25.04 -18.31
CA THR A 486 -5.95 26.30 -17.54
C THR A 486 -4.61 26.39 -16.79
N SER A 487 -3.97 25.27 -16.57
CA SER A 487 -2.64 25.18 -15.95
C SER A 487 -1.48 25.59 -16.88
N TYR A 488 -1.68 25.59 -18.19
CA TYR A 488 -0.68 26.06 -19.16
C TYR A 488 -0.51 27.60 -19.17
N SER A 489 -1.53 28.32 -18.68
CA SER A 489 -1.55 29.80 -18.75
C SER A 489 -0.89 30.47 -17.54
N ASN A 490 -0.67 29.77 -16.43
CA ASN A 490 0.03 30.30 -15.26
C ASN A 490 1.30 29.45 -15.02
N GLU A 491 2.44 30.07 -14.81
CA GLU A 491 3.76 29.50 -14.52
C GLU A 491 3.70 28.42 -13.41
N MET A 492 3.32 27.18 -13.79
CA MET A 492 3.02 26.15 -12.81
C MET A 492 4.27 25.43 -12.34
N ARG A 493 4.60 25.68 -11.10
CA ARG A 493 5.67 25.03 -10.35
C ARG A 493 5.11 23.83 -9.57
N ALA A 494 4.59 22.81 -10.29
CA ALA A 494 4.15 21.58 -9.65
C ALA A 494 5.32 20.62 -9.51
N TYR A 495 5.60 20.16 -8.30
CA TYR A 495 6.62 19.17 -8.02
C TYR A 495 6.05 17.74 -7.99
N ARG A 496 4.78 17.59 -7.66
CA ARG A 496 4.06 16.32 -7.63
C ARG A 496 2.72 16.46 -8.30
N VAL A 497 2.43 15.53 -9.21
CA VAL A 497 1.18 15.50 -9.95
C VAL A 497 0.55 14.12 -9.84
N VAL A 498 -0.74 14.11 -9.60
CA VAL A 498 -1.57 12.91 -9.62
C VAL A 498 -2.66 13.07 -10.67
N LEU A 499 -2.76 12.10 -11.54
CA LEU A 499 -3.78 12.02 -12.58
C LEU A 499 -4.76 10.91 -12.22
N TYR A 500 -6.03 11.26 -12.13
CA TYR A 500 -7.12 10.31 -12.02
C TYR A 500 -7.87 10.29 -13.35
N ASP A 501 -8.07 9.10 -13.93
CA ASP A 501 -8.66 8.91 -15.24
C ASP A 501 -7.85 9.46 -16.44
N SER A 502 -8.42 9.25 -17.63
CA SER A 502 -7.82 9.57 -18.92
C SER A 502 -7.79 11.06 -19.20
N VAL A 503 -6.90 11.76 -18.56
CA VAL A 503 -6.68 13.16 -18.92
C VAL A 503 -5.70 13.20 -20.11
N ARG A 504 -6.08 13.84 -21.22
CA ARG A 504 -5.19 14.14 -22.34
C ARG A 504 -4.20 15.23 -21.91
N VAL A 505 -3.09 14.83 -21.28
CA VAL A 505 -2.11 15.79 -20.73
C VAL A 505 -0.77 15.62 -21.41
N LYS A 506 -0.27 16.68 -22.00
CA LYS A 506 1.14 16.77 -22.39
C LYS A 506 1.98 17.11 -21.14
N VAL A 507 2.17 16.17 -20.23
CA VAL A 507 2.80 16.41 -18.93
C VAL A 507 4.24 16.91 -19.06
N GLY A 508 5.04 16.38 -19.98
CA GLY A 508 6.49 16.56 -19.93
C GLY A 508 7.01 17.98 -20.20
N VAL A 509 6.44 18.71 -21.16
CA VAL A 509 6.98 20.04 -21.55
C VAL A 509 6.53 21.14 -20.59
N ALA A 510 5.35 20.96 -19.99
CA ALA A 510 4.76 21.97 -19.13
C ALA A 510 5.28 21.96 -17.68
N MET A 511 5.92 20.87 -17.24
CA MET A 511 6.29 20.64 -15.83
C MET A 511 7.74 20.16 -15.67
N PRO A 512 8.75 20.95 -16.00
CA PRO A 512 10.15 20.52 -16.02
C PRO A 512 10.72 20.15 -14.65
N ASN A 513 10.12 20.62 -13.57
CA ASN A 513 10.57 20.40 -12.19
C ASN A 513 9.82 19.25 -11.48
N LEU A 514 9.07 18.44 -12.22
CA LEU A 514 8.26 17.37 -11.65
C LEU A 514 9.13 16.29 -11.02
N HIS A 515 8.86 15.95 -9.74
CA HIS A 515 9.50 14.88 -8.98
C HIS A 515 8.67 13.61 -8.96
N THR A 516 7.35 13.75 -8.90
CA THR A 516 6.43 12.60 -8.84
C THR A 516 5.31 12.72 -9.86
N LEU A 517 5.06 11.61 -10.52
CA LEU A 517 3.90 11.41 -11.37
C LEU A 517 3.23 10.09 -11.00
N LEU A 518 2.03 10.19 -10.43
CA LEU A 518 1.16 9.05 -10.15
C LEU A 518 -0.01 9.09 -11.13
N ILE A 519 -0.28 7.98 -11.79
CA ILE A 519 -1.37 7.86 -12.76
C ILE A 519 -2.24 6.70 -12.34
N PHE A 520 -3.48 6.98 -11.97
CA PHE A 520 -4.48 5.99 -11.62
C PHE A 520 -5.50 5.86 -12.74
N ASN A 521 -6.02 4.64 -12.94
CA ASN A 521 -6.96 4.31 -14.00
C ASN A 521 -6.42 4.62 -15.42
N ALA A 522 -5.16 4.25 -15.65
CA ALA A 522 -4.43 4.53 -16.90
C ALA A 522 -5.00 3.82 -18.14
N ALA A 523 -6.08 3.05 -18.02
CA ALA A 523 -6.71 2.30 -19.12
C ALA A 523 -7.12 3.13 -20.32
N ARG A 524 -7.31 4.45 -20.13
CA ARG A 524 -7.74 5.38 -21.16
C ARG A 524 -6.63 6.34 -21.61
N LEU A 525 -5.38 6.05 -21.24
CA LEU A 525 -4.26 6.90 -21.63
C LEU A 525 -4.01 6.79 -23.14
N GLU A 526 -4.34 7.85 -23.88
CA GLU A 526 -4.07 7.88 -25.32
C GLU A 526 -2.55 7.93 -25.56
N ARG A 527 -2.02 6.96 -26.31
CA ARG A 527 -0.58 6.77 -26.59
C ARG A 527 0.12 8.02 -27.15
N ASN A 528 -0.60 8.88 -27.85
CA ASN A 528 -0.05 10.06 -28.54
C ASN A 528 0.01 11.32 -27.65
N VAL A 529 -0.53 11.27 -26.43
CA VAL A 529 -0.71 12.47 -25.59
C VAL A 529 0.32 12.52 -24.47
N PHE A 530 0.94 11.40 -24.13
CA PHE A 530 1.90 11.34 -23.03
C PHE A 530 3.33 11.50 -23.55
N SER A 531 3.99 12.61 -23.18
CA SER A 531 5.39 12.86 -23.54
C SER A 531 6.27 12.87 -22.31
N PHE A 532 7.29 12.06 -22.29
CA PHE A 532 8.33 12.05 -21.23
C PHE A 532 9.38 13.16 -21.40
N ARG A 533 9.30 13.94 -22.48
CA ARG A 533 10.26 15.02 -22.73
C ARG A 533 10.15 16.09 -21.65
N GLY A 534 11.29 16.45 -21.06
CA GLY A 534 11.38 17.46 -20.01
C GLY A 534 11.25 16.96 -18.57
N LEU A 535 10.87 15.68 -18.33
CA LEU A 535 10.73 15.11 -16.98
C LEU A 535 12.08 14.64 -16.39
N ASN A 536 13.12 15.47 -16.51
CA ASN A 536 14.48 15.06 -16.15
C ASN A 536 14.68 14.87 -14.63
N TYR A 537 13.86 15.49 -13.79
CA TYR A 537 13.99 15.45 -12.34
C TYR A 537 13.02 14.48 -11.66
N LEU A 538 12.33 13.67 -12.45
CA LEU A 538 11.36 12.72 -11.92
C LEU A 538 12.04 11.68 -11.03
N ARG A 539 11.54 11.51 -9.80
CA ARG A 539 11.99 10.53 -8.79
C ARG A 539 11.06 9.33 -8.72
N VAL A 540 9.76 9.58 -8.91
CA VAL A 540 8.73 8.57 -8.83
C VAL A 540 7.84 8.61 -10.07
N LEU A 541 7.69 7.45 -10.71
CA LEU A 541 6.77 7.23 -11.82
C LEU A 541 5.95 5.97 -11.51
N TYR A 542 4.63 6.12 -11.44
CA TYR A 542 3.72 5.03 -11.10
C TYR A 542 2.50 5.03 -12.01
N PHE A 543 2.21 3.88 -12.58
CA PHE A 543 1.03 3.63 -13.42
C PHE A 543 0.16 2.55 -12.77
N ASP A 544 -1.13 2.84 -12.58
CA ASP A 544 -2.13 1.88 -12.11
C ASP A 544 -3.29 1.80 -13.10
N GLY A 545 -3.75 0.60 -13.39
CA GLY A 545 -4.94 0.36 -14.20
C GLY A 545 -4.73 0.37 -15.72
N MET A 546 -3.51 0.21 -16.22
CA MET A 546 -3.29 -0.06 -17.66
C MET A 546 -4.00 -1.35 -18.05
N ARG A 547 -4.59 -1.39 -19.25
CA ARG A 547 -5.29 -2.57 -19.77
C ARG A 547 -4.67 -3.11 -21.05
N GLU A 548 -4.07 -2.23 -21.84
CA GLU A 548 -3.52 -2.56 -23.14
C GLU A 548 -2.00 -2.77 -23.06
N ARG A 549 -1.48 -3.35 -24.15
CA ARG A 549 -0.04 -3.41 -24.41
C ARG A 549 0.52 -2.00 -24.63
N TRP A 550 1.48 -1.59 -23.79
CA TRP A 550 2.09 -0.27 -23.87
C TRP A 550 3.62 -0.34 -23.99
N GLN A 551 4.13 0.31 -25.02
CA GLN A 551 5.57 0.45 -25.22
C GLN A 551 6.04 1.73 -24.53
N LEU A 552 6.89 1.58 -23.51
CA LEU A 552 7.52 2.71 -22.85
C LEU A 552 8.47 3.43 -23.80
N PRO A 553 8.37 4.77 -23.91
CA PRO A 553 9.25 5.53 -24.80
C PRO A 553 10.72 5.46 -24.38
N THR A 554 11.64 5.54 -25.36
CA THR A 554 13.09 5.52 -25.10
C THR A 554 13.58 6.70 -24.27
N GLU A 555 12.82 7.78 -24.24
CA GLU A 555 13.06 8.99 -23.43
C GLU A 555 13.11 8.70 -21.91
N ILE A 556 12.51 7.59 -21.44
CA ILE A 556 12.59 7.19 -20.03
C ILE A 556 14.04 7.08 -19.56
N GLY A 557 14.96 6.64 -20.42
CA GLY A 557 16.39 6.54 -20.09
C GLY A 557 17.08 7.89 -19.78
N ARG A 558 16.41 9.02 -20.02
CA ARG A 558 16.91 10.36 -19.65
C ARG A 558 16.53 10.78 -18.24
N MET A 559 15.65 10.03 -17.56
CA MET A 559 15.18 10.32 -16.20
C MET A 559 16.18 9.81 -15.16
N VAL A 560 17.40 10.30 -15.21
CA VAL A 560 18.52 9.81 -14.34
C VAL A 560 18.26 9.98 -12.85
N HIS A 561 17.29 10.78 -12.44
CA HIS A 561 16.86 10.95 -11.05
C HIS A 561 15.80 9.93 -10.60
N LEU A 562 15.27 9.11 -11.52
CA LEU A 562 14.21 8.17 -11.21
C LEU A 562 14.69 7.12 -10.20
N ARG A 563 13.98 7.02 -9.07
CA ARG A 563 14.27 6.10 -7.95
C ARG A 563 13.25 4.98 -7.85
N TYR A 564 12.02 5.25 -8.26
CA TYR A 564 10.91 4.30 -8.27
C TYR A 564 10.20 4.29 -9.63
N LEU A 565 10.13 3.13 -10.24
CA LEU A 565 9.29 2.87 -11.42
C LEU A 565 8.31 1.76 -11.09
N GLY A 566 7.02 2.08 -11.05
CA GLY A 566 5.94 1.16 -10.75
C GLY A 566 4.94 1.05 -11.90
N MET A 567 4.52 -0.18 -12.17
CA MET A 567 3.56 -0.52 -13.23
C MET A 567 2.56 -1.54 -12.70
N LYS A 568 1.27 -1.26 -12.89
CA LYS A 568 0.19 -2.15 -12.47
C LYS A 568 -0.84 -2.29 -13.60
N GLY A 569 -1.25 -3.53 -13.85
CA GLY A 569 -2.13 -3.89 -14.96
C GLY A 569 -1.44 -3.83 -16.33
N GLY A 570 -2.04 -4.46 -17.35
CA GLY A 570 -1.59 -4.45 -18.72
C GLY A 570 -0.24 -5.14 -19.02
N THR A 571 0.19 -5.00 -20.26
CA THR A 571 1.46 -5.55 -20.78
C THR A 571 2.40 -4.42 -21.17
N TYR A 572 3.66 -4.49 -20.71
CA TYR A 572 4.64 -3.44 -20.95
C TYR A 572 5.83 -3.94 -21.78
N VAL A 573 6.22 -3.12 -22.76
CA VAL A 573 7.47 -3.29 -23.53
C VAL A 573 8.48 -2.28 -23.01
N LEU A 574 9.57 -2.75 -22.41
CA LEU A 574 10.60 -1.89 -21.85
C LEU A 574 11.67 -1.58 -22.91
N PRO A 575 12.06 -0.30 -23.10
CA PRO A 575 13.17 0.03 -23.98
C PRO A 575 14.52 -0.31 -23.33
N ALA A 576 15.53 -0.65 -24.12
CA ALA A 576 16.88 -0.91 -23.63
C ALA A 576 17.47 0.28 -22.83
N THR A 577 17.04 1.50 -23.14
CA THR A 577 17.49 2.73 -22.46
C THR A 577 17.11 2.80 -20.97
N ILE A 578 16.24 1.91 -20.48
CA ILE A 578 15.88 1.84 -19.04
C ILE A 578 17.11 1.55 -18.17
N SER A 579 18.11 0.87 -18.69
CA SER A 579 19.38 0.62 -18.01
C SER A 579 20.19 1.89 -17.70
N ASN A 580 19.86 3.02 -18.33
CA ASN A 580 20.47 4.31 -18.03
C ASN A 580 19.96 4.98 -16.75
N LEU A 581 18.97 4.38 -16.07
CA LEU A 581 18.37 4.89 -14.83
C LEU A 581 19.30 4.62 -13.64
N THR A 582 20.41 5.32 -13.56
CA THR A 582 21.51 5.07 -12.61
C THR A 582 21.15 5.27 -11.14
N ASN A 583 20.00 5.86 -10.81
CA ASN A 583 19.48 6.02 -9.44
C ASN A 583 18.22 5.19 -9.18
N LEU A 584 17.86 4.28 -10.06
CA LEU A 584 16.70 3.43 -9.84
C LEU A 584 16.95 2.51 -8.65
N HIS A 585 16.13 2.63 -7.60
CA HIS A 585 16.17 1.79 -6.40
C HIS A 585 15.13 0.67 -6.47
N THR A 586 13.97 0.96 -7.04
CA THR A 586 12.84 0.01 -7.11
C THR A 586 12.26 -0.04 -8.50
N PHE A 587 12.19 -1.24 -9.04
CA PHE A 587 11.41 -1.59 -10.21
C PHE A 587 10.26 -2.52 -9.78
N ASP A 588 9.02 -2.04 -9.89
CA ASP A 588 7.83 -2.72 -9.37
C ASP A 588 6.78 -2.95 -10.47
N ALA A 589 6.71 -4.17 -10.96
CA ALA A 589 5.75 -4.65 -11.96
C ALA A 589 5.01 -5.90 -11.45
N ARG A 590 4.71 -5.97 -10.12
CA ARG A 590 4.09 -7.15 -9.50
C ARG A 590 2.72 -7.50 -10.05
N ASP A 591 1.98 -6.52 -10.55
CA ASP A 591 0.64 -6.71 -11.09
C ASP A 591 0.59 -6.35 -12.59
N ALA A 592 1.72 -6.51 -13.31
CA ALA A 592 1.85 -6.19 -14.73
C ALA A 592 2.67 -7.26 -15.46
N ILE A 593 2.38 -7.43 -16.74
CA ILE A 593 3.15 -8.31 -17.64
C ILE A 593 4.28 -7.49 -18.27
N VAL A 594 5.49 -8.02 -18.25
CA VAL A 594 6.65 -7.44 -18.95
C VAL A 594 7.04 -8.38 -20.10
N GLU A 595 6.96 -7.93 -21.35
CA GLU A 595 7.27 -8.81 -22.49
C GLU A 595 8.72 -9.29 -22.48
N ALA A 596 9.65 -8.37 -22.30
CA ALA A 596 11.07 -8.69 -22.22
C ALA A 596 11.77 -7.79 -21.21
N LEU A 597 12.60 -8.37 -20.38
CA LEU A 597 13.42 -7.62 -19.45
C LEU A 597 14.75 -7.24 -20.13
N PRO A 598 15.07 -5.93 -20.26
CA PRO A 598 16.35 -5.51 -20.81
C PRO A 598 17.52 -6.05 -19.99
N ILE A 599 18.50 -6.63 -20.69
CA ILE A 599 19.66 -7.33 -20.12
C ILE A 599 20.35 -6.53 -19.01
N ASP A 600 20.56 -5.23 -19.26
CA ASP A 600 21.33 -4.36 -18.38
C ASP A 600 20.52 -3.73 -17.23
N LEU A 601 19.22 -3.97 -17.15
CA LEU A 601 18.39 -3.43 -16.04
C LEU A 601 18.91 -3.90 -14.67
N LEU A 602 19.25 -5.18 -14.57
CA LEU A 602 19.75 -5.75 -13.33
C LEU A 602 21.22 -5.38 -13.03
N SER A 603 21.92 -4.76 -13.97
CA SER A 603 23.27 -4.23 -13.76
C SER A 603 23.30 -2.85 -13.09
N ILE A 604 22.14 -2.23 -12.86
CA ILE A 604 22.01 -0.95 -12.19
C ILE A 604 22.46 -1.09 -10.71
N SER A 605 23.57 -0.47 -10.33
CA SER A 605 24.20 -0.64 -9.03
C SER A 605 23.38 -0.12 -7.84
N THR A 606 22.44 0.78 -8.08
CA THR A 606 21.53 1.35 -7.06
C THR A 606 20.24 0.56 -6.86
N LEU A 607 19.98 -0.41 -7.73
CA LEU A 607 18.74 -1.18 -7.71
C LEU A 607 18.73 -2.13 -6.52
N LYS A 608 17.74 -1.98 -5.64
CA LYS A 608 17.55 -2.76 -4.42
C LYS A 608 16.36 -3.72 -4.49
N HIS A 609 15.32 -3.31 -5.18
CA HIS A 609 14.06 -4.06 -5.23
C HIS A 609 13.62 -4.26 -6.69
N VAL A 610 13.44 -5.51 -7.06
CA VAL A 610 12.90 -5.90 -8.38
C VAL A 610 11.73 -6.85 -8.14
N HIS A 611 10.55 -6.42 -8.58
CA HIS A 611 9.33 -7.19 -8.45
C HIS A 611 8.64 -7.26 -9.81
N ILE A 612 8.44 -8.46 -10.34
CA ILE A 612 7.87 -8.69 -11.67
C ILE A 612 6.85 -9.80 -11.57
N TYR A 613 5.60 -9.54 -11.98
CA TYR A 613 4.54 -10.55 -11.98
C TYR A 613 4.76 -11.59 -13.07
N LYS A 614 5.00 -11.14 -14.32
CA LYS A 614 5.14 -12.05 -15.47
C LYS A 614 6.13 -11.51 -16.48
N VAL A 615 7.03 -12.35 -16.96
CA VAL A 615 7.94 -12.05 -18.08
C VAL A 615 7.72 -13.06 -19.19
N GLU A 616 7.49 -12.58 -20.44
CA GLU A 616 7.22 -13.44 -21.58
C GLU A 616 8.49 -13.95 -22.28
N SER A 617 9.60 -13.23 -22.17
CA SER A 617 10.87 -13.60 -22.80
C SER A 617 12.07 -13.49 -21.88
N TRP A 618 12.85 -14.56 -21.80
CA TRP A 618 13.93 -14.81 -20.85
C TRP A 618 15.36 -14.63 -21.39
N SER A 619 15.59 -13.89 -22.42
CA SER A 619 16.93 -13.75 -23.04
C SER A 619 18.02 -13.13 -22.13
N VAL A 620 17.74 -12.89 -20.86
CA VAL A 620 18.42 -11.93 -20.00
C VAL A 620 19.59 -12.47 -19.17
N TRP A 621 19.75 -13.77 -19.04
CA TRP A 621 20.55 -14.35 -17.96
C TRP A 621 22.07 -14.49 -18.21
N LYS A 622 22.61 -13.87 -19.26
CA LYS A 622 24.06 -13.94 -19.57
C LYS A 622 24.92 -12.81 -18.97
N THR A 623 24.37 -11.88 -18.21
CA THR A 623 25.13 -10.71 -17.72
C THR A 623 25.55 -10.85 -16.27
N THR A 624 26.79 -10.40 -16.00
CA THR A 624 27.32 -10.21 -14.66
C THR A 624 26.52 -9.13 -13.93
N MET A 625 25.62 -9.56 -13.07
CA MET A 625 24.83 -8.64 -12.24
C MET A 625 25.70 -8.04 -11.16
N GLN A 626 25.89 -6.74 -11.19
CA GLN A 626 26.40 -5.96 -10.06
C GLN A 626 25.19 -5.39 -9.32
N SER A 627 24.64 -6.09 -8.35
CA SER A 627 23.47 -5.54 -7.69
C SER A 627 23.57 -5.58 -6.17
N ASN A 628 23.20 -4.47 -5.55
CA ASN A 628 22.86 -4.39 -4.14
C ASN A 628 21.41 -4.84 -3.89
N LEU A 629 20.89 -5.81 -4.65
CA LEU A 629 19.53 -6.28 -4.56
C LEU A 629 19.23 -6.82 -3.16
N GLU A 630 18.19 -6.30 -2.56
CA GLU A 630 17.69 -6.70 -1.25
C GLU A 630 16.44 -7.60 -1.38
N SER A 631 15.61 -7.36 -2.42
CA SER A 631 14.46 -8.22 -2.72
C SER A 631 14.30 -8.46 -4.22
N PHE A 632 14.04 -9.71 -4.56
CA PHE A 632 13.76 -10.15 -5.93
C PHE A 632 12.52 -11.04 -5.92
N PHE A 633 11.49 -10.59 -6.63
CA PHE A 633 10.26 -11.34 -6.83
C PHE A 633 10.01 -11.49 -8.32
N ILE A 634 9.71 -12.71 -8.74
CA ILE A 634 9.40 -13.00 -10.14
C ILE A 634 8.39 -14.15 -10.25
N VAL A 635 7.42 -13.97 -11.14
CA VAL A 635 6.51 -15.04 -11.56
C VAL A 635 6.92 -15.50 -12.95
N LEU A 636 7.14 -16.79 -13.08
CA LEU A 636 7.48 -17.45 -14.33
C LEU A 636 6.19 -17.86 -15.05
N ALA A 637 5.99 -17.36 -16.25
CA ALA A 637 4.89 -17.81 -17.09
C ALA A 637 5.42 -18.35 -18.41
N ALA A 638 5.06 -19.58 -18.73
CA ALA A 638 5.33 -20.19 -20.02
C ALA A 638 4.12 -20.02 -20.95
N ASN A 639 4.26 -19.24 -22.02
CA ASN A 639 3.17 -19.08 -22.98
C ASN A 639 3.18 -20.10 -24.12
N THR A 640 4.29 -20.79 -24.39
CA THR A 640 4.33 -21.92 -25.37
C THR A 640 5.51 -22.85 -25.10
N PRO A 641 5.39 -24.18 -25.32
CA PRO A 641 6.49 -25.13 -25.22
C PRO A 641 7.65 -24.79 -26.18
N LYS A 642 7.37 -24.27 -27.38
CA LYS A 642 8.37 -23.90 -28.39
C LYS A 642 9.29 -22.74 -28.00
N GLN A 643 8.82 -21.81 -27.14
CA GLN A 643 9.67 -20.72 -26.70
C GLN A 643 10.67 -21.18 -25.62
N TRP A 644 10.31 -22.21 -24.86
CA TRP A 644 11.20 -22.85 -23.88
C TRP A 644 12.23 -23.75 -24.56
N GLU A 645 11.85 -24.52 -25.56
CA GLU A 645 12.79 -25.34 -26.35
C GLU A 645 13.94 -24.50 -26.94
N GLY A 646 13.64 -23.38 -27.56
CA GLY A 646 14.66 -22.46 -28.07
C GLY A 646 15.47 -21.70 -27.01
N ALA A 647 14.99 -21.62 -25.77
CA ALA A 647 15.71 -21.09 -24.61
C ALA A 647 16.59 -22.18 -23.98
N ILE A 648 16.11 -23.41 -23.90
CA ILE A 648 16.82 -24.59 -23.35
C ILE A 648 17.93 -25.04 -24.29
N GLU A 649 17.73 -25.11 -25.64
CA GLU A 649 18.77 -25.38 -26.61
C GLU A 649 19.94 -24.39 -26.57
N ARG A 650 19.68 -23.13 -26.21
CA ARG A 650 20.72 -22.12 -25.93
C ARG A 650 21.31 -22.20 -24.52
N MET A 651 20.75 -23.04 -23.64
CA MET A 651 21.19 -23.30 -22.26
C MET A 651 22.10 -24.52 -22.10
N GLU A 652 22.44 -25.26 -23.16
CA GLU A 652 23.39 -26.37 -23.11
C GLU A 652 24.79 -26.00 -22.61
N GLU A 653 25.13 -24.73 -22.62
CA GLU A 653 26.23 -24.20 -21.81
C GLU A 653 25.67 -23.75 -20.46
N LYS A 654 25.76 -24.59 -19.42
CA LYS A 654 25.40 -24.41 -17.98
C LYS A 654 24.63 -23.12 -17.71
N PRO A 655 23.34 -23.18 -17.36
CA PRO A 655 22.57 -21.98 -17.10
C PRO A 655 23.24 -21.15 -16.01
N SER A 656 23.80 -20.03 -16.41
CA SER A 656 24.52 -19.10 -15.51
C SER A 656 23.59 -18.19 -14.69
N TRP A 657 22.32 -18.57 -14.54
CA TRP A 657 21.42 -17.93 -13.58
C TRP A 657 21.64 -18.47 -12.16
N CYS A 658 22.73 -19.14 -11.97
CA CYS A 658 23.30 -19.41 -10.68
C CYS A 658 23.48 -18.07 -9.95
N PHE A 659 22.81 -17.89 -8.82
CA PHE A 659 23.06 -16.79 -7.90
C PHE A 659 24.50 -16.88 -7.41
N GLY A 660 25.48 -16.47 -8.21
CA GLY A 660 26.89 -16.52 -7.89
C GLY A 660 27.22 -15.59 -6.71
N LYS A 661 28.49 -15.53 -6.30
CA LYS A 661 29.01 -14.75 -5.17
C LYS A 661 28.54 -13.28 -5.09
N HIS A 662 27.97 -12.75 -6.16
CA HIS A 662 27.48 -11.36 -6.26
C HIS A 662 26.10 -11.11 -5.66
N TYR A 663 25.32 -12.14 -5.29
CA TYR A 663 23.94 -12.03 -4.75
C TYR A 663 23.83 -12.14 -3.25
N GLN A 664 24.92 -12.10 -2.53
CA GLN A 664 24.92 -12.22 -1.07
C GLN A 664 24.11 -11.14 -0.36
N SER A 665 23.72 -10.07 -1.05
CA SER A 665 22.87 -9.01 -0.51
C SER A 665 21.38 -9.33 -0.52
N VAL A 666 20.92 -10.33 -1.31
CA VAL A 666 19.50 -10.67 -1.43
C VAL A 666 18.97 -11.26 -0.14
N LYS A 667 18.00 -10.60 0.46
CA LYS A 667 17.33 -11.01 1.70
C LYS A 667 15.98 -11.70 1.46
N GLN A 668 15.36 -11.45 0.31
CA GLN A 668 14.05 -11.98 -0.04
C GLN A 668 14.06 -12.45 -1.49
N LEU A 669 13.71 -13.72 -1.69
CA LEU A 669 13.59 -14.35 -2.98
C LEU A 669 12.23 -15.05 -3.08
N GLU A 670 11.46 -14.71 -4.08
CA GLU A 670 10.18 -15.37 -4.36
C GLU A 670 10.11 -15.78 -5.83
N ILE A 671 9.92 -17.07 -6.07
CA ILE A 671 9.77 -17.68 -7.39
C ILE A 671 8.41 -18.34 -7.43
N VAL A 672 7.54 -17.89 -8.32
CA VAL A 672 6.17 -18.39 -8.46
C VAL A 672 5.95 -18.82 -9.91
N GLY A 673 5.37 -19.98 -10.13
CA GLY A 673 4.95 -20.46 -11.45
C GLY A 673 3.47 -20.13 -11.67
N ALA A 674 3.09 -19.75 -12.88
CA ALA A 674 1.69 -19.59 -13.24
C ALA A 674 1.04 -20.98 -13.40
N CYS A 675 0.07 -21.30 -12.55
CA CYS A 675 -0.60 -22.61 -12.51
C CYS A 675 -1.96 -22.65 -13.23
N GLU A 676 -2.41 -21.57 -13.85
CA GLU A 676 -3.83 -21.43 -14.25
C GLU A 676 -4.12 -21.67 -15.74
N ASP A 677 -3.13 -21.91 -16.59
CA ASP A 677 -3.39 -22.14 -18.01
C ASP A 677 -3.32 -23.63 -18.36
N GLU A 678 -4.20 -24.10 -19.25
CA GLU A 678 -4.28 -25.46 -19.81
C GLU A 678 -2.96 -25.94 -20.49
N PHE A 679 -1.94 -25.09 -20.53
CA PHE A 679 -0.62 -25.38 -21.06
C PHE A 679 0.35 -25.56 -19.89
N GLY A 680 0.59 -26.80 -19.52
CA GLY A 680 1.48 -27.17 -18.41
C GLY A 680 2.85 -26.51 -18.46
N VAL A 681 3.39 -26.17 -17.29
CA VAL A 681 4.80 -25.79 -17.14
C VAL A 681 5.67 -26.92 -17.71
N PRO A 682 6.68 -26.65 -18.55
CA PRO A 682 7.57 -27.70 -19.04
C PRO A 682 8.15 -28.51 -17.89
N ASN A 683 8.12 -29.85 -18.00
CA ASN A 683 8.62 -30.74 -16.96
C ASN A 683 10.11 -30.59 -16.67
N ASP A 684 10.84 -29.82 -17.46
CA ASP A 684 12.30 -29.69 -17.43
C ASP A 684 12.80 -28.40 -16.77
N LEU A 685 11.94 -27.61 -16.12
CA LEU A 685 12.37 -26.42 -15.39
C LEU A 685 12.80 -26.80 -13.97
N HIS A 686 14.10 -26.94 -13.77
CA HIS A 686 14.66 -27.27 -12.46
C HIS A 686 15.56 -26.14 -11.95
N LEU A 687 15.56 -25.90 -10.63
CA LEU A 687 16.61 -25.08 -10.01
C LEU A 687 17.93 -25.88 -10.09
N PRO A 688 18.95 -25.38 -10.79
CA PRO A 688 20.12 -26.18 -11.11
C PRO A 688 20.94 -26.63 -9.88
N ASP A 689 20.95 -25.82 -8.82
CA ASP A 689 21.62 -26.17 -7.56
C ASP A 689 21.15 -25.22 -6.43
N LEU A 690 20.52 -25.80 -5.43
CA LEU A 690 20.12 -25.08 -4.21
C LEU A 690 21.32 -24.47 -3.45
N GLN A 691 22.52 -25.04 -3.64
CA GLN A 691 23.75 -24.55 -3.04
C GLN A 691 24.15 -23.16 -3.54
N LEU A 692 23.58 -22.70 -4.64
CA LEU A 692 23.86 -21.40 -5.23
C LEU A 692 22.94 -20.29 -4.72
N LEU A 693 21.97 -20.63 -3.86
CA LEU A 693 21.10 -19.63 -3.25
C LEU A 693 21.88 -18.66 -2.34
N PRO A 694 21.49 -17.38 -2.25
CA PRO A 694 22.14 -16.41 -1.37
C PRO A 694 22.06 -16.85 0.10
N HIS A 695 23.19 -16.98 0.80
CA HIS A 695 23.25 -17.41 2.21
C HIS A 695 22.57 -16.44 3.18
N ASN A 696 22.44 -15.16 2.81
CA ASN A 696 21.81 -14.11 3.62
C ASN A 696 20.28 -14.02 3.45
N LEU A 697 19.67 -15.00 2.77
CA LEU A 697 18.21 -15.04 2.63
C LEU A 697 17.54 -15.09 3.99
N ARG A 698 16.56 -14.21 4.16
CA ARG A 698 15.65 -14.18 5.30
C ARG A 698 14.27 -14.71 4.94
N ARG A 699 13.90 -14.63 3.67
CA ARG A 699 12.65 -15.15 3.14
C ARG A 699 12.88 -15.84 1.81
N LEU A 700 12.39 -17.07 1.70
CA LEU A 700 12.36 -17.87 0.48
C LEU A 700 10.94 -18.36 0.24
N LYS A 701 10.41 -18.08 -0.96
CA LYS A 701 9.15 -18.64 -1.44
C LYS A 701 9.40 -19.31 -2.78
N ILE A 702 9.00 -20.57 -2.86
CA ILE A 702 9.05 -21.37 -4.09
C ILE A 702 7.66 -21.96 -4.30
N SER A 703 7.00 -21.56 -5.36
CA SER A 703 5.64 -21.98 -5.71
C SER A 703 5.55 -22.14 -7.22
N CYS A 704 6.40 -23.03 -7.78
CA CYS A 704 6.46 -23.33 -9.21
C CYS A 704 6.54 -24.85 -9.37
N PRO A 705 5.61 -25.49 -10.10
CA PRO A 705 5.59 -26.94 -10.26
C PRO A 705 6.94 -27.51 -10.74
N ASN A 706 7.35 -28.62 -10.17
CA ASN A 706 8.54 -29.41 -10.49
C ASN A 706 9.90 -28.64 -10.38
N LEU A 707 9.93 -27.45 -9.76
CA LEU A 707 11.15 -26.63 -9.71
C LEU A 707 12.26 -27.23 -8.82
N LEU A 708 11.91 -28.00 -7.78
CA LEU A 708 12.83 -28.56 -6.78
C LEU A 708 13.19 -30.04 -7.03
N ASN A 709 12.75 -30.63 -8.12
CA ASN A 709 12.93 -32.06 -8.43
C ASN A 709 12.37 -33.02 -7.34
N ASP A 710 12.78 -34.30 -7.40
CA ASP A 710 12.44 -35.34 -6.43
C ASP A 710 13.45 -35.44 -5.27
N GLU A 711 14.55 -34.71 -5.32
CA GLU A 711 15.55 -34.65 -4.24
C GLU A 711 15.08 -33.75 -3.11
N ASP A 712 15.13 -34.24 -1.87
CA ASP A 712 14.67 -33.48 -0.70
C ASP A 712 15.44 -32.15 -0.54
N PRO A 713 14.74 -31.00 -0.65
CA PRO A 713 15.39 -29.68 -0.59
C PRO A 713 15.77 -29.28 0.83
N MET A 714 15.14 -29.85 1.86
CA MET A 714 15.23 -29.37 3.24
C MET A 714 16.62 -29.53 3.86
N PRO A 715 17.38 -30.63 3.61
CA PRO A 715 18.74 -30.73 4.14
C PRO A 715 19.66 -29.64 3.62
N THR A 716 19.59 -29.36 2.33
CA THR A 716 20.40 -28.31 1.67
C THR A 716 19.98 -26.92 2.13
N LEU A 717 18.68 -26.61 2.12
CA LEU A 717 18.16 -25.30 2.57
C LEU A 717 18.44 -25.08 4.06
N GLY A 718 18.28 -26.11 4.90
CA GLY A 718 18.45 -26.01 6.36
C GLY A 718 19.89 -25.77 6.78
N SER A 719 20.86 -26.35 6.04
CA SER A 719 22.28 -26.20 6.34
C SER A 719 22.86 -24.88 5.81
N GLN A 720 22.38 -24.41 4.65
CA GLN A 720 22.95 -23.23 3.99
C GLN A 720 22.28 -21.92 4.36
N LEU A 721 20.96 -21.92 4.52
CA LEU A 721 20.18 -20.69 4.75
C LEU A 721 19.99 -20.47 6.25
N THR A 722 21.08 -20.32 6.98
CA THR A 722 21.08 -20.20 8.46
C THR A 722 20.25 -19.02 8.96
N TYR A 723 20.15 -17.92 8.20
CA TYR A 723 19.40 -16.71 8.58
C TYR A 723 17.94 -16.70 8.10
N LEU A 724 17.45 -17.82 7.53
CA LEU A 724 16.11 -17.87 6.97
C LEU A 724 15.05 -17.77 8.07
N ASN A 725 14.17 -16.78 7.93
CA ASN A 725 13.08 -16.53 8.89
C ASN A 725 11.74 -17.08 8.38
N VAL A 726 11.54 -17.09 7.06
CA VAL A 726 10.30 -17.53 6.41
C VAL A 726 10.64 -18.44 5.25
N LEU A 727 10.07 -19.62 5.25
CA LEU A 727 10.13 -20.60 4.15
C LEU A 727 8.72 -20.95 3.70
N GLU A 728 8.48 -20.82 2.41
CA GLU A 728 7.23 -21.22 1.77
C GLU A 728 7.55 -22.09 0.56
N ILE A 729 7.10 -23.35 0.57
CA ILE A 729 7.23 -24.31 -0.53
C ILE A 729 5.82 -24.75 -0.91
N GLY A 730 5.46 -24.59 -2.17
CA GLY A 730 4.10 -24.91 -2.57
C GLY A 730 3.89 -25.18 -4.05
N VAL A 731 2.64 -25.47 -4.40
CA VAL A 731 2.15 -25.67 -5.76
C VAL A 731 2.96 -26.74 -6.49
N LYS A 732 3.09 -27.94 -5.88
CA LYS A 732 3.82 -29.10 -6.44
C LYS A 732 5.26 -28.74 -6.88
N SER A 733 5.88 -27.78 -6.21
CA SER A 733 7.27 -27.42 -6.52
C SER A 733 8.27 -28.50 -6.12
N TYR A 734 7.90 -29.36 -5.19
CA TYR A 734 8.61 -30.57 -4.79
C TYR A 734 7.70 -31.79 -4.97
N THR A 735 8.20 -32.81 -5.66
CA THR A 735 7.44 -34.02 -6.04
C THR A 735 7.88 -35.26 -5.29
N GLY A 736 8.92 -35.18 -4.45
CA GLY A 736 9.39 -36.32 -3.64
C GLY A 736 8.38 -36.66 -2.54
N ALA A 737 8.38 -37.93 -2.15
CA ALA A 737 7.48 -38.47 -1.14
C ALA A 737 7.91 -38.15 0.31
N THR A 738 9.20 -37.91 0.54
CA THR A 738 9.75 -37.66 1.88
C THR A 738 10.37 -36.30 2.00
N MET A 739 10.21 -35.65 3.16
CA MET A 739 10.81 -34.38 3.47
C MET A 739 11.47 -34.43 4.83
N THR A 740 12.77 -34.11 4.94
CA THR A 740 13.55 -34.27 6.17
C THR A 740 14.16 -32.94 6.59
N CYS A 741 13.72 -32.38 7.71
CA CYS A 741 14.36 -31.24 8.32
C CYS A 741 15.57 -31.73 9.13
N PRO A 742 16.80 -31.32 8.73
CA PRO A 742 18.03 -31.89 9.27
C PRO A 742 18.30 -31.41 10.70
N PHE A 743 19.09 -32.23 11.43
CA PHE A 743 19.60 -31.86 12.76
C PHE A 743 20.17 -30.46 12.82
N SER A 744 19.70 -29.67 13.78
CA SER A 744 20.08 -28.23 13.91
C SER A 744 19.86 -27.38 12.67
N GLY A 745 19.06 -27.80 11.70
CA GLY A 745 18.69 -27.01 10.52
C GLY A 745 17.72 -25.89 10.87
N PHE A 746 17.72 -24.83 10.06
CA PHE A 746 16.78 -23.71 10.15
C PHE A 746 16.74 -23.00 11.52
N GLN A 747 17.89 -22.65 12.05
CA GLN A 747 18.04 -22.09 13.41
C GLN A 747 17.25 -20.78 13.67
N TYR A 748 16.90 -20.02 12.63
CA TYR A 748 16.18 -18.76 12.73
C TYR A 748 14.80 -18.78 12.06
N LEU A 749 14.33 -19.94 11.62
CA LEU A 749 13.02 -20.06 10.96
C LEU A 749 11.89 -19.80 11.95
N HIS A 750 11.05 -18.79 11.65
CA HIS A 750 9.87 -18.45 12.45
C HIS A 750 8.58 -18.93 11.81
N ASN A 751 8.53 -18.98 10.49
CA ASN A 751 7.33 -19.36 9.74
C ASN A 751 7.70 -20.40 8.67
N LEU A 752 6.98 -21.51 8.67
CA LEU A 752 7.04 -22.53 7.63
C LEU A 752 5.65 -22.70 7.02
N VAL A 753 5.58 -22.64 5.69
CA VAL A 753 4.36 -22.92 4.93
C VAL A 753 4.65 -24.00 3.90
N LEU A 754 3.90 -25.08 3.97
CA LEU A 754 3.89 -26.14 2.97
C LEU A 754 2.49 -26.20 2.35
N HIS A 755 2.40 -26.02 1.04
CA HIS A 755 1.12 -25.89 0.34
C HIS A 755 1.09 -26.73 -0.93
N ASP A 756 0.08 -27.58 -1.08
CA ASP A 756 -0.15 -28.41 -2.28
C ASP A 756 1.10 -29.21 -2.69
N LEU A 757 1.64 -29.98 -1.73
CA LEU A 757 2.78 -30.87 -1.93
C LEU A 757 2.35 -32.33 -1.81
N ASP A 758 2.99 -33.20 -2.60
CA ASP A 758 2.71 -34.63 -2.65
C ASP A 758 3.50 -35.45 -1.62
N ILE A 759 3.99 -34.82 -0.54
CA ILE A 759 4.74 -35.49 0.54
C ILE A 759 3.87 -36.52 1.29
N GLU A 760 4.41 -37.71 1.53
CA GLU A 760 3.79 -38.81 2.29
C GLU A 760 4.32 -38.85 3.72
N GLU A 761 5.61 -38.57 3.89
CA GLU A 761 6.31 -38.58 5.16
C GLU A 761 7.10 -37.28 5.38
N TRP A 762 6.95 -36.72 6.58
CA TRP A 762 7.73 -35.57 7.02
C TRP A 762 8.48 -35.88 8.30
N ILE A 763 9.81 -35.79 8.23
CA ILE A 763 10.73 -36.13 9.34
C ILE A 763 11.30 -34.82 9.89
N LEU A 764 11.25 -34.68 11.21
CA LEU A 764 11.84 -33.54 11.92
C LEU A 764 12.90 -34.09 12.87
N GLU A 765 14.19 -33.88 12.54
CA GLU A 765 15.29 -34.30 13.39
C GLU A 765 15.45 -33.40 14.62
N ASP A 766 16.15 -33.90 15.64
CA ASP A 766 16.34 -33.21 16.89
C ASP A 766 17.04 -31.85 16.72
N GLY A 767 16.52 -30.84 17.40
CA GLY A 767 17.06 -29.46 17.33
C GLY A 767 16.80 -28.73 16.00
N ALA A 768 16.04 -29.30 15.06
CA ALA A 768 15.60 -28.57 13.86
C ALA A 768 14.55 -27.53 14.23
N MET A 769 14.60 -26.35 13.56
CA MET A 769 13.63 -25.25 13.66
C MET A 769 13.33 -24.76 15.10
N PRO A 770 14.30 -24.52 15.98
CA PRO A 770 14.06 -24.22 17.40
C PRO A 770 13.25 -22.96 17.65
N LYS A 771 13.22 -22.03 16.66
CA LYS A 771 12.50 -20.74 16.72
C LYS A 771 11.19 -20.73 15.93
N LEU A 772 10.72 -21.87 15.44
CA LEU A 772 9.49 -21.94 14.66
C LEU A 772 8.29 -21.50 15.52
N ARG A 773 7.53 -20.53 15.02
CA ARG A 773 6.36 -19.94 15.70
C ARG A 773 5.05 -20.25 15.00
N ILE A 774 5.06 -20.29 13.69
CA ILE A 774 3.88 -20.54 12.87
C ILE A 774 4.20 -21.64 11.88
N LEU A 775 3.37 -22.66 11.87
CA LEU A 775 3.38 -23.73 10.89
C LEU A 775 2.03 -23.73 10.16
N THR A 776 2.08 -23.69 8.83
CA THR A 776 0.90 -23.78 7.98
C THR A 776 1.08 -24.93 7.00
N LEU A 777 0.15 -25.87 7.03
CA LEU A 777 0.04 -26.99 6.11
C LEU A 777 -1.28 -26.85 5.36
N CYS A 778 -1.23 -26.87 4.03
CA CYS A 778 -2.39 -26.72 3.21
C CYS A 778 -2.33 -27.66 2.01
N LYS A 779 -3.40 -28.40 1.75
CA LYS A 779 -3.52 -29.34 0.61
C LYS A 779 -2.39 -30.39 0.47
N CYS A 780 -1.61 -30.66 1.50
CA CYS A 780 -0.65 -31.77 1.48
C CYS A 780 -1.41 -33.09 1.76
N THR A 781 -2.22 -33.52 0.80
CA THR A 781 -3.26 -34.56 0.99
C THR A 781 -2.70 -35.95 1.23
N LYS A 782 -1.47 -36.25 0.79
CA LYS A 782 -0.82 -37.54 1.00
C LYS A 782 -0.17 -37.69 2.38
N LEU A 783 0.04 -36.56 3.11
CA LEU A 783 0.64 -36.57 4.43
C LEU A 783 -0.38 -37.05 5.48
N LYS A 784 -0.17 -38.22 6.04
CA LYS A 784 -1.09 -38.86 6.98
C LYS A 784 -0.81 -38.51 8.45
N ALA A 785 0.42 -38.19 8.81
CA ALA A 785 0.82 -37.89 10.17
C ALA A 785 1.80 -36.71 10.23
N LEU A 786 1.69 -35.92 11.31
CA LEU A 786 2.66 -34.87 11.62
C LEU A 786 3.88 -35.45 12.35
N PRO A 787 5.10 -34.90 12.14
CA PRO A 787 6.28 -35.38 12.86
C PRO A 787 6.16 -35.14 14.37
N GLN A 788 6.45 -36.16 15.16
CA GLN A 788 6.36 -36.09 16.64
C GLN A 788 7.27 -35.00 17.23
N GLY A 789 8.39 -34.69 16.56
CA GLY A 789 9.30 -33.61 16.95
C GLY A 789 8.66 -32.25 17.14
N LEU A 790 7.49 -31.98 16.52
CA LEU A 790 6.75 -30.74 16.70
C LEU A 790 6.34 -30.45 18.16
N GLN A 791 6.15 -31.49 18.98
CA GLN A 791 5.84 -31.33 20.41
C GLN A 791 6.98 -30.64 21.18
N HIS A 792 8.22 -30.84 20.73
CA HIS A 792 9.42 -30.35 21.41
C HIS A 792 9.77 -28.90 21.01
N LEU A 793 9.10 -28.32 20.01
CA LEU A 793 9.32 -26.94 19.58
C LEU A 793 8.75 -25.96 20.60
N LYS A 794 9.60 -25.36 21.42
CA LYS A 794 9.20 -24.48 22.55
C LYS A 794 8.52 -23.18 22.08
N GLU A 795 8.92 -22.65 20.92
CA GLU A 795 8.41 -21.38 20.40
C GLU A 795 7.19 -21.53 19.48
N LEU A 796 6.75 -22.74 19.13
CA LEU A 796 5.60 -22.96 18.27
C LEU A 796 4.32 -22.48 18.95
N LYS A 797 3.72 -21.43 18.38
CA LYS A 797 2.52 -20.78 18.91
C LYS A 797 1.28 -21.14 18.12
N LYS A 798 1.41 -21.32 16.80
CA LYS A 798 0.28 -21.49 15.90
C LYS A 798 0.52 -22.61 14.89
N LEU A 799 -0.44 -23.52 14.80
CA LEU A 799 -0.52 -24.57 13.77
C LEU A 799 -1.80 -24.34 12.95
N GLN A 800 -1.67 -24.26 11.65
CA GLN A 800 -2.80 -24.18 10.73
C GLN A 800 -2.78 -25.39 9.80
N VAL A 801 -3.85 -26.13 9.77
CA VAL A 801 -4.06 -27.31 8.91
C VAL A 801 -5.30 -27.05 8.06
N ILE A 802 -5.13 -27.01 6.74
CA ILE A 802 -6.18 -26.59 5.81
C ILE A 802 -6.29 -27.62 4.68
N ALA A 803 -7.52 -28.06 4.40
CA ALA A 803 -7.82 -29.01 3.34
C ALA A 803 -6.95 -30.29 3.36
N MET A 804 -6.79 -30.89 4.54
CA MET A 804 -6.05 -32.15 4.77
C MET A 804 -6.95 -33.17 5.47
N PRO A 805 -7.89 -33.80 4.77
CA PRO A 805 -8.92 -34.67 5.40
C PRO A 805 -8.38 -35.96 5.98
N GLU A 806 -7.26 -36.47 5.46
CA GLU A 806 -6.67 -37.78 5.90
C GLU A 806 -5.63 -37.65 7.01
N LEU A 807 -5.33 -36.39 7.44
CA LEU A 807 -4.32 -36.16 8.46
C LEU A 807 -4.80 -36.66 9.85
N ASP A 808 -3.97 -37.46 10.51
CA ASP A 808 -4.19 -37.86 11.91
C ASP A 808 -4.14 -36.63 12.84
N GLN A 809 -5.25 -36.39 13.52
CA GLN A 809 -5.43 -35.19 14.36
C GLN A 809 -4.95 -35.40 15.82
N VAL A 810 -4.41 -36.58 16.17
CA VAL A 810 -3.94 -36.85 17.54
C VAL A 810 -2.89 -35.81 17.97
N LEU A 811 -1.90 -35.56 17.13
CA LEU A 811 -0.86 -34.56 17.44
C LEU A 811 -1.41 -33.14 17.49
N CYS A 812 -2.36 -32.79 16.62
CA CYS A 812 -3.04 -31.50 16.66
C CYS A 812 -3.75 -31.26 17.98
N TYR A 813 -4.44 -32.30 18.49
CA TYR A 813 -5.09 -32.26 19.81
C TYR A 813 -4.08 -32.09 20.96
N LEU A 814 -2.95 -32.84 20.93
CA LEU A 814 -1.90 -32.71 21.93
C LEU A 814 -1.27 -31.31 21.95
N LEU A 815 -1.03 -30.72 20.79
CA LEU A 815 -0.51 -29.34 20.65
C LEU A 815 -1.51 -28.29 21.17
N HIS A 816 -2.79 -28.51 20.93
CA HIS A 816 -3.86 -27.63 21.47
C HIS A 816 -3.93 -27.74 22.99
N LYS A 817 -3.87 -28.96 23.55
CA LYS A 817 -3.84 -29.20 25.00
C LYS A 817 -2.61 -28.57 25.67
N ALA A 818 -1.50 -28.45 24.96
CA ALA A 818 -0.29 -27.76 25.39
C ALA A 818 -0.38 -26.21 25.29
N GLY A 819 -1.55 -25.63 25.02
CA GLY A 819 -1.80 -24.21 24.98
C GLY A 819 -1.40 -23.51 23.67
N ARG A 820 -1.24 -24.26 22.58
CA ARG A 820 -0.93 -23.73 21.27
C ARG A 820 -2.21 -23.46 20.48
N GLU A 821 -2.22 -22.40 19.68
CA GLU A 821 -3.34 -22.11 18.79
C GLU A 821 -3.34 -23.10 17.62
N VAL A 822 -4.36 -23.96 17.54
CA VAL A 822 -4.51 -24.94 16.45
C VAL A 822 -5.77 -24.62 15.66
N ILE A 823 -5.62 -24.38 14.35
CA ILE A 823 -6.71 -24.08 13.43
C ILE A 823 -6.78 -25.19 12.38
N ILE A 824 -7.92 -25.90 12.33
CA ILE A 824 -8.18 -26.93 11.32
C ILE A 824 -9.37 -26.47 10.49
N ARG A 825 -9.23 -26.49 9.16
CA ARG A 825 -10.27 -26.11 8.20
C ARG A 825 -10.40 -27.17 7.11
N SER A 826 -11.63 -27.47 6.73
CA SER A 826 -11.95 -28.49 5.71
C SER A 826 -11.85 -27.96 4.27
N SER A 827 -11.90 -26.64 4.04
CA SER A 827 -11.84 -26.02 2.71
C SER A 827 -10.98 -24.76 2.70
N GLU A 828 -10.55 -24.38 1.49
CA GLU A 828 -9.72 -23.21 1.25
C GLU A 828 -10.50 -21.88 1.15
N GLU A 829 -11.80 -21.88 1.27
CA GLU A 829 -12.68 -20.73 0.93
C GLU A 829 -12.22 -19.35 1.42
N HIS A 830 -11.04 -19.24 2.02
CA HIS A 830 -10.41 -17.98 2.43
C HIS A 830 -8.87 -17.99 2.32
N PHE A 831 -8.31 -18.71 1.35
CA PHE A 831 -6.91 -18.54 0.99
C PHE A 831 -6.78 -17.48 -0.12
N GLU A 832 -7.25 -16.28 0.12
CA GLU A 832 -6.55 -15.12 -0.45
C GLU A 832 -5.14 -15.16 0.15
N HIS A 833 -4.13 -15.25 -0.69
CA HIS A 833 -2.72 -15.29 -0.38
C HIS A 833 -2.41 -14.85 1.04
N VAL A 834 -2.13 -15.78 1.94
CA VAL A 834 -1.50 -15.44 3.21
C VAL A 834 -0.14 -14.87 2.84
N GLN A 835 -0.12 -13.59 2.51
CA GLN A 835 1.13 -12.86 2.48
C GLN A 835 1.62 -12.85 3.92
N ILE A 836 2.50 -13.77 4.21
CA ILE A 836 3.18 -13.88 5.50
C ILE A 836 4.08 -12.66 5.64
N PRO A 837 4.16 -12.05 6.83
CA PRO A 837 4.87 -10.81 7.09
C PRO A 837 6.32 -10.81 6.67
#